data_70e29a651059695fc025660321b2426d
#
_entry.id   70e29a651059695fc025660321b2426d
#
_cell.length_a   1.000
_cell.length_b   1.000
_cell.length_c   1.000
_cell.angle_alpha   90.00
_cell.angle_beta   90.00
_cell.angle_gamma   90.00
#
_symmetry.space_group_name_H-M   'P 1'
#
loop_
_entity.id
_entity.type
_entity.pdbx_description
1 polymer ?
#
loop_
_entity_poly.entity_id
_entity_poly.type
_entity_poly.pdbx_seq_one_letter_code
_entity_poly.pdbx_strand_id
1 'polypeptide(L)'
;MVEVTIDGHKVEVPPGSMVMHAVEKLGQYVPHFCYHKKLSIAANCRMCLVDVEKAPKPMPACATPVTQGMVVHTASEKAKNAQQGVMELLLINHPLDCPICDQGGECQLQDLAVGYGKSESRYHEEKRVVAHKELGPLISAEEMSRCIHCTRCVRFGQEVAGVMELGMIGRGEHAEITSFLGHTIDSELSGNMIDICPVGALTSKPFRYSARTWELSRRKSISPHDSLGSNLVVQVKNNQVMRVVPLENEAVNECWISDRDRFSYEGLNSPDRLTEPMIKRDGQWHAVSWEEALTTANVGLAAVMSQAGAAGIGARFAANSTLEETFMLNRLVRALGSDNIDFRVRVQDPAQDQYRTGAPWLGMPVSQINRLERILIVGSFLRKDHPLIAARVRDAVKRGAKVSLVHVTDDELLMPLAAKCIVRPSQLARKLAEIAVALARELKLDVPMHFAFVEPTECASMAAKSLASGAANGATSAILLGNLAINDPHASELQAITQWIAQTAGARVGFLTESANTVGAHLLKAHRGAARTNPDAQAMILMNLEPHLDCADAGAFLKPAEFVVALTPYRSAVESVATVMLPVAPFSETPGSFISAEGRLQTFNPVVKPLGQARPAWKVLRMIADGANVSALDFDSIEAVRIAALAQIGNIESGLSNQTRAQMSSPIDLPNGNKKTLEHIVEVPIHSVDMVTRRALALQETADAAAPSARMHADTLAALNLVAGEIATLRGTSGAVQLPIMMDASVPRGAVRIAAAHHSSAVLAAASSVTVEHP
;
A
#
# COMPACT_ATOMS: atom_id res chain seq x y z
N MET A 1 -26.35 -11.24 -27.06
CA MET A 1 -26.35 -9.76 -26.96
C MET A 1 -27.79 -9.29 -27.10
N VAL A 2 -28.14 -8.17 -26.50
CA VAL A 2 -29.48 -7.52 -26.56
C VAL A 2 -29.27 -6.20 -27.30
N GLU A 3 -30.00 -6.00 -28.41
CA GLU A 3 -29.98 -4.76 -29.19
C GLU A 3 -30.98 -3.77 -28.62
N VAL A 4 -30.53 -2.54 -28.34
CA VAL A 4 -31.36 -1.40 -27.89
C VAL A 4 -31.04 -0.17 -28.74
N THR A 5 -31.99 0.75 -28.85
CA THR A 5 -31.79 2.03 -29.55
C THR A 5 -31.77 3.15 -28.52
N ILE A 6 -30.67 3.90 -28.42
CA ILE A 6 -30.51 5.07 -27.56
C ILE A 6 -30.37 6.31 -28.43
N ASP A 7 -31.31 7.26 -28.33
CA ASP A 7 -31.37 8.50 -29.13
C ASP A 7 -31.15 8.25 -30.64
N GLY A 8 -31.77 7.19 -31.17
CA GLY A 8 -31.67 6.78 -32.57
C GLY A 8 -30.46 5.92 -32.93
N HIS A 9 -29.51 5.67 -32.01
CA HIS A 9 -28.32 4.85 -32.22
C HIS A 9 -28.53 3.44 -31.69
N LYS A 10 -28.34 2.43 -32.52
CA LYS A 10 -28.41 1.03 -32.14
C LYS A 10 -27.12 0.61 -31.41
N VAL A 11 -27.27 -0.07 -30.29
CA VAL A 11 -26.16 -0.63 -29.50
C VAL A 11 -26.54 -2.00 -28.97
N GLU A 12 -25.58 -2.92 -28.98
CA GLU A 12 -25.72 -4.24 -28.41
C GLU A 12 -25.01 -4.32 -27.05
N VAL A 13 -25.67 -4.85 -26.05
CA VAL A 13 -25.11 -5.06 -24.71
C VAL A 13 -25.40 -6.49 -24.22
N PRO A 14 -24.66 -7.00 -23.25
CA PRO A 14 -24.93 -8.29 -22.63
C PRO A 14 -26.34 -8.34 -22.00
N PRO A 15 -27.02 -9.50 -21.98
CA PRO A 15 -28.24 -9.67 -21.21
C PRO A 15 -28.05 -9.31 -19.75
N GLY A 16 -29.04 -8.66 -19.14
CA GLY A 16 -28.95 -8.16 -17.76
C GLY A 16 -28.27 -6.81 -17.58
N SER A 17 -27.75 -6.21 -18.68
CA SER A 17 -27.25 -4.82 -18.64
C SER A 17 -28.38 -3.84 -18.37
N MET A 18 -28.03 -2.71 -17.74
CA MET A 18 -28.95 -1.57 -17.56
C MET A 18 -28.84 -0.58 -18.72
N VAL A 19 -29.88 0.24 -18.89
CA VAL A 19 -29.87 1.32 -19.89
C VAL A 19 -28.62 2.21 -19.75
N MET A 20 -28.19 2.50 -18.52
CA MET A 20 -26.96 3.28 -18.26
C MET A 20 -25.73 2.67 -18.93
N HIS A 21 -25.57 1.33 -18.88
CA HIS A 21 -24.44 0.64 -19.52
C HIS A 21 -24.47 0.75 -21.05
N ALA A 22 -25.69 0.78 -21.64
CA ALA A 22 -25.83 0.99 -23.08
C ALA A 22 -25.48 2.42 -23.49
N VAL A 23 -25.87 3.39 -22.67
CA VAL A 23 -25.53 4.82 -22.85
C VAL A 23 -24.02 5.04 -22.75
N GLU A 24 -23.38 4.51 -21.72
CA GLU A 24 -21.92 4.58 -21.53
C GLU A 24 -21.15 3.96 -22.71
N LYS A 25 -21.64 2.82 -23.23
CA LYS A 25 -21.01 2.16 -24.39
C LYS A 25 -21.04 3.01 -25.66
N LEU A 26 -22.03 3.90 -25.79
CA LEU A 26 -22.11 4.88 -26.88
C LEU A 26 -21.29 6.16 -26.61
N GLY A 27 -20.63 6.26 -25.45
CA GLY A 27 -19.93 7.47 -25.06
C GLY A 27 -20.84 8.65 -24.73
N GLN A 28 -22.13 8.39 -24.51
CA GLN A 28 -23.13 9.41 -24.14
C GLN A 28 -23.20 9.54 -22.62
N TYR A 29 -23.73 10.65 -22.14
CA TYR A 29 -23.87 10.96 -20.73
C TYR A 29 -25.34 11.14 -20.32
N VAL A 30 -25.73 10.46 -19.26
CA VAL A 30 -27.01 10.69 -18.56
C VAL A 30 -26.68 11.20 -17.15
N PRO A 31 -27.28 12.34 -16.71
CA PRO A 31 -26.99 12.91 -15.40
C PRO A 31 -27.33 11.93 -14.27
N HIS A 32 -26.46 11.82 -13.27
CA HIS A 32 -26.65 10.90 -12.15
C HIS A 32 -25.82 11.31 -10.93
N PHE A 33 -26.22 10.89 -9.71
CA PHE A 33 -25.46 11.07 -8.48
C PHE A 33 -25.21 9.75 -7.77
N CYS A 34 -26.24 8.93 -7.53
CA CYS A 34 -26.05 7.71 -6.75
C CYS A 34 -25.34 6.59 -7.52
N TYR A 35 -25.45 6.54 -8.83
CA TYR A 35 -24.75 5.56 -9.66
C TYR A 35 -23.24 5.81 -9.68
N HIS A 36 -22.47 4.74 -9.54
CA HIS A 36 -21.03 4.70 -9.73
C HIS A 36 -20.65 3.34 -10.32
N LYS A 37 -19.80 3.32 -11.35
CA LYS A 37 -19.46 2.10 -12.11
C LYS A 37 -18.88 0.94 -11.28
N LYS A 38 -18.31 1.24 -10.12
CA LYS A 38 -17.69 0.26 -9.22
C LYS A 38 -18.53 -0.07 -7.97
N LEU A 39 -19.75 0.47 -7.88
CA LEU A 39 -20.64 0.25 -6.73
C LEU A 39 -21.98 -0.33 -7.22
N SER A 40 -22.66 -1.04 -6.33
CA SER A 40 -24.01 -1.54 -6.59
C SER A 40 -24.99 -0.42 -6.92
N ILE A 41 -26.07 -0.73 -7.61
CA ILE A 41 -27.06 0.24 -8.05
C ILE A 41 -28.03 0.55 -6.92
N ALA A 42 -28.01 1.78 -6.38
CA ALA A 42 -28.92 2.23 -5.34
C ALA A 42 -30.27 2.74 -5.88
N ALA A 43 -30.28 3.32 -7.07
CA ALA A 43 -31.47 3.89 -7.73
C ALA A 43 -32.25 4.92 -6.90
N ASN A 44 -31.63 5.61 -5.93
CA ASN A 44 -32.30 6.48 -4.96
C ASN A 44 -32.34 7.96 -5.36
N CYS A 45 -31.34 8.51 -6.06
CA CYS A 45 -31.30 9.93 -6.43
C CYS A 45 -32.27 10.29 -7.55
N ARG A 46 -32.64 9.35 -8.41
CA ARG A 46 -33.53 9.54 -9.56
C ARG A 46 -33.08 10.56 -10.62
N MET A 47 -31.86 11.09 -10.54
CA MET A 47 -31.38 12.06 -11.52
C MET A 47 -31.26 11.49 -12.94
N CYS A 48 -31.05 10.18 -13.07
CA CYS A 48 -30.87 9.49 -14.35
C CYS A 48 -32.20 9.07 -15.03
N LEU A 49 -33.29 9.82 -14.83
CA LEU A 49 -34.55 9.55 -15.49
C LEU A 49 -34.46 9.80 -16.99
N VAL A 50 -34.85 8.80 -17.77
CA VAL A 50 -34.91 8.83 -19.24
C VAL A 50 -36.32 8.44 -19.74
N ASP A 51 -36.65 8.79 -20.96
CA ASP A 51 -37.90 8.41 -21.58
C ASP A 51 -37.72 7.09 -22.35
N VAL A 52 -38.46 6.07 -21.94
CA VAL A 52 -38.50 4.77 -22.62
C VAL A 52 -39.81 4.68 -23.37
N GLU A 53 -39.77 4.40 -24.67
CA GLU A 53 -40.99 4.26 -25.47
C GLU A 53 -41.92 3.20 -24.87
N LYS A 54 -43.21 3.50 -24.91
CA LYS A 54 -44.31 2.68 -24.33
C LYS A 54 -44.30 2.61 -22.79
N ALA A 55 -43.33 3.26 -22.08
CA ALA A 55 -43.38 3.37 -20.65
C ALA A 55 -44.29 4.53 -20.21
N PRO A 56 -45.18 4.34 -19.22
CA PRO A 56 -46.13 5.36 -18.79
C PRO A 56 -45.47 6.56 -18.11
N LYS A 57 -44.27 6.35 -17.55
CA LYS A 57 -43.50 7.35 -16.79
C LYS A 57 -41.99 7.27 -17.11
N PRO A 58 -41.20 8.33 -16.86
CA PRO A 58 -39.75 8.27 -16.98
C PRO A 58 -39.14 7.15 -16.11
N MET A 59 -38.12 6.45 -16.65
CA MET A 59 -37.47 5.31 -16.02
C MET A 59 -36.03 5.66 -15.62
N PRO A 60 -35.53 5.16 -14.45
CA PRO A 60 -34.15 5.42 -14.05
C PRO A 60 -33.17 4.58 -14.88
N ALA A 61 -32.34 5.22 -15.71
CA ALA A 61 -31.40 4.52 -16.60
C ALA A 61 -30.46 3.56 -15.85
N CYS A 62 -30.04 3.91 -14.64
CA CYS A 62 -29.13 3.08 -13.85
C CYS A 62 -29.77 1.78 -13.34
N ALA A 63 -31.11 1.68 -13.24
CA ALA A 63 -31.81 0.54 -12.65
C ALA A 63 -32.86 -0.08 -13.60
N THR A 64 -32.92 0.33 -14.84
CA THR A 64 -33.83 -0.22 -15.86
C THR A 64 -33.07 -1.24 -16.71
N PRO A 65 -33.39 -2.55 -16.59
CA PRO A 65 -32.78 -3.57 -17.42
C PRO A 65 -33.14 -3.38 -18.90
N VAL A 66 -32.20 -3.61 -19.79
CA VAL A 66 -32.44 -3.54 -21.24
C VAL A 66 -33.24 -4.76 -21.72
N THR A 67 -34.15 -4.51 -22.69
CA THR A 67 -34.88 -5.56 -23.39
C THR A 67 -34.68 -5.41 -24.89
N GLN A 68 -34.83 -6.53 -25.64
CA GLN A 68 -34.65 -6.52 -27.10
C GLN A 68 -35.58 -5.54 -27.78
N GLY A 69 -34.99 -4.65 -28.60
CA GLY A 69 -35.72 -3.66 -29.34
C GLY A 69 -36.24 -2.46 -28.52
N MET A 70 -35.77 -2.30 -27.27
CA MET A 70 -36.10 -1.15 -26.43
C MET A 70 -35.59 0.14 -27.10
N VAL A 71 -36.42 1.18 -27.10
CA VAL A 71 -36.06 2.51 -27.57
C VAL A 71 -36.08 3.50 -26.42
N VAL A 72 -34.98 4.22 -26.27
CA VAL A 72 -34.74 5.14 -25.13
C VAL A 72 -34.33 6.50 -25.65
N HIS A 73 -34.94 7.55 -25.12
CA HIS A 73 -34.62 8.94 -25.38
C HIS A 73 -34.07 9.59 -24.11
N THR A 74 -32.80 10.00 -24.14
CA THR A 74 -32.14 10.57 -22.96
C THR A 74 -32.40 12.06 -22.81
N ALA A 75 -32.74 12.75 -23.90
CA ALA A 75 -32.94 14.20 -23.99
C ALA A 75 -34.32 14.62 -24.50
N SER A 76 -35.35 13.74 -24.42
CA SER A 76 -36.73 14.14 -24.75
C SER A 76 -37.23 15.21 -23.77
N GLU A 77 -38.26 15.95 -24.15
CA GLU A 77 -38.89 16.94 -23.26
C GLU A 77 -39.36 16.32 -21.95
N LYS A 78 -39.92 15.11 -22.02
CA LYS A 78 -40.34 14.32 -20.82
C LYS A 78 -39.16 13.99 -19.91
N ALA A 79 -38.02 13.59 -20.47
CA ALA A 79 -36.79 13.31 -19.71
C ALA A 79 -36.20 14.59 -19.07
N LYS A 80 -36.11 15.68 -19.85
CA LYS A 80 -35.61 16.98 -19.35
C LYS A 80 -36.46 17.52 -18.21
N ASN A 81 -37.78 17.52 -18.35
CA ASN A 81 -38.70 17.97 -17.29
C ASN A 81 -38.58 17.12 -16.02
N ALA A 82 -38.40 15.82 -16.16
CA ALA A 82 -38.18 14.93 -15.01
C ALA A 82 -36.84 15.21 -14.30
N GLN A 83 -35.75 15.42 -15.08
CA GLN A 83 -34.43 15.74 -14.55
C GLN A 83 -34.41 17.10 -13.84
N GLN A 84 -35.08 18.12 -14.42
CA GLN A 84 -35.25 19.44 -13.79
C GLN A 84 -36.00 19.35 -12.44
N GLY A 85 -37.08 18.57 -12.39
CA GLY A 85 -37.83 18.36 -11.14
C GLY A 85 -37.00 17.66 -10.06
N VAL A 86 -36.20 16.67 -10.44
CA VAL A 86 -35.28 16.01 -9.50
C VAL A 86 -34.17 16.95 -9.01
N MET A 87 -33.61 17.77 -9.90
CA MET A 87 -32.59 18.75 -9.51
C MET A 87 -33.15 19.76 -8.49
N GLU A 88 -34.37 20.28 -8.73
CA GLU A 88 -35.06 21.17 -7.81
C GLU A 88 -35.23 20.51 -6.42
N LEU A 89 -35.67 19.23 -6.39
CA LEU A 89 -35.82 18.47 -5.14
C LEU A 89 -34.48 18.33 -4.38
N LEU A 90 -33.38 18.03 -5.07
CA LEU A 90 -32.06 17.89 -4.45
C LEU A 90 -31.51 19.22 -3.90
N LEU A 91 -31.93 20.35 -4.46
CA LEU A 91 -31.48 21.67 -4.04
C LEU A 91 -32.34 22.28 -2.90
N ILE A 92 -33.50 21.73 -2.59
CA ILE A 92 -34.44 22.26 -1.57
C ILE A 92 -33.70 22.52 -0.23
N ASN A 93 -33.00 21.51 0.30
CA ASN A 93 -32.29 21.60 1.57
C ASN A 93 -30.79 21.84 1.41
N HIS A 94 -30.28 21.91 0.17
CA HIS A 94 -28.84 22.14 -0.04
C HIS A 94 -28.48 23.59 0.35
N PRO A 95 -27.47 23.82 1.24
CA PRO A 95 -27.09 25.14 1.69
C PRO A 95 -26.41 25.95 0.59
N LEU A 96 -26.47 27.29 0.69
CA LEU A 96 -25.84 28.22 -0.27
C LEU A 96 -24.35 28.45 0.08
N ASP A 97 -23.61 27.37 0.26
CA ASP A 97 -22.22 27.35 0.77
C ASP A 97 -21.15 27.32 -0.34
N CYS A 98 -21.50 27.38 -1.60
CA CYS A 98 -20.52 27.22 -2.69
C CYS A 98 -19.27 28.09 -2.55
N PRO A 99 -19.34 29.38 -2.09
CA PRO A 99 -18.15 30.21 -1.89
C PRO A 99 -17.19 29.71 -0.82
N ILE A 100 -17.66 28.95 0.16
CA ILE A 100 -16.82 28.39 1.27
C ILE A 100 -16.69 26.87 1.20
N CYS A 101 -17.33 26.21 0.23
CA CYS A 101 -17.30 24.77 0.10
C CYS A 101 -16.05 24.32 -0.68
N ASP A 102 -15.24 23.38 -0.12
CA ASP A 102 -14.04 22.87 -0.79
C ASP A 102 -14.33 22.14 -2.11
N GLN A 103 -15.54 21.60 -2.27
CA GLN A 103 -15.99 20.99 -3.53
C GLN A 103 -16.27 22.01 -4.65
N GLY A 104 -16.34 23.32 -4.32
CA GLY A 104 -16.62 24.37 -5.30
C GLY A 104 -15.62 24.39 -6.46
N GLY A 105 -16.12 24.27 -7.71
CA GLY A 105 -15.32 24.17 -8.94
C GLY A 105 -15.01 22.74 -9.41
N GLU A 106 -15.33 21.72 -8.60
CA GLU A 106 -15.29 20.29 -8.99
C GLU A 106 -16.54 19.54 -8.50
N CYS A 107 -17.60 20.27 -8.20
CA CYS A 107 -18.82 19.74 -7.60
C CYS A 107 -19.79 19.22 -8.67
N GLN A 108 -20.05 17.91 -8.64
CA GLN A 108 -20.99 17.29 -9.57
C GLN A 108 -22.40 17.88 -9.45
N LEU A 109 -22.82 18.30 -8.25
CA LEU A 109 -24.12 18.96 -8.05
C LEU A 109 -24.17 20.34 -8.71
N GLN A 110 -23.11 21.16 -8.64
CA GLN A 110 -23.04 22.45 -9.33
C GLN A 110 -23.13 22.26 -10.84
N ASP A 111 -22.33 21.35 -11.41
CA ASP A 111 -22.30 21.12 -12.86
C ASP A 111 -23.66 20.66 -13.38
N LEU A 112 -24.31 19.74 -12.66
CA LEU A 112 -25.63 19.25 -13.06
C LEU A 112 -26.75 20.26 -12.78
N ALA A 113 -26.62 21.13 -11.76
CA ALA A 113 -27.57 22.21 -11.53
C ALA A 113 -27.55 23.23 -12.67
N VAL A 114 -26.37 23.58 -13.19
CA VAL A 114 -26.22 24.46 -14.34
C VAL A 114 -26.72 23.80 -15.63
N GLY A 115 -26.38 22.51 -15.85
CA GLY A 115 -26.72 21.81 -17.11
C GLY A 115 -28.16 21.32 -17.22
N TYR A 116 -28.80 20.99 -16.09
CA TYR A 116 -30.11 20.31 -16.04
C TYR A 116 -31.11 20.96 -15.08
N GLY A 117 -30.71 21.97 -14.32
CA GLY A 117 -31.58 22.69 -13.38
C GLY A 117 -32.35 23.85 -14.01
N LYS A 118 -32.95 24.68 -13.14
CA LYS A 118 -33.60 25.96 -13.47
C LYS A 118 -32.83 27.09 -12.77
N SER A 119 -33.05 28.33 -13.30
CA SER A 119 -32.45 29.53 -12.71
C SER A 119 -33.17 30.04 -11.46
N GLU A 120 -34.36 29.54 -11.15
CA GLU A 120 -35.21 30.00 -10.06
C GLU A 120 -35.56 28.84 -9.10
N SER A 121 -35.67 29.17 -7.82
CA SER A 121 -36.17 28.26 -6.78
C SER A 121 -37.58 28.67 -6.37
N ARG A 122 -38.47 27.71 -6.21
CA ARG A 122 -39.84 27.91 -5.70
C ARG A 122 -39.92 27.62 -4.19
N TYR A 123 -38.79 27.23 -3.56
CA TYR A 123 -38.72 26.87 -2.17
C TYR A 123 -38.45 28.11 -1.31
N HIS A 124 -39.32 28.37 -0.34
CA HIS A 124 -39.27 29.54 0.53
C HIS A 124 -39.20 29.20 2.01
N GLU A 125 -39.17 27.91 2.36
CA GLU A 125 -39.04 27.43 3.73
C GLU A 125 -37.58 27.42 4.18
N GLU A 126 -37.36 27.33 5.50
CA GLU A 126 -36.02 27.21 6.05
C GLU A 126 -35.35 25.89 5.64
N LYS A 127 -34.10 25.97 5.25
CA LYS A 127 -33.32 24.79 4.88
C LYS A 127 -32.95 23.99 6.14
N ARG A 128 -32.99 22.67 6.01
CA ARG A 128 -32.58 21.75 7.08
C ARG A 128 -31.11 21.96 7.45
N VAL A 129 -30.81 21.94 8.77
CA VAL A 129 -29.46 21.91 9.32
C VAL A 129 -29.19 20.51 9.88
N VAL A 130 -28.04 19.94 9.54
CA VAL A 130 -27.55 18.67 10.04
C VAL A 130 -26.30 18.94 10.89
N ALA A 131 -26.26 18.39 12.11
CA ALA A 131 -25.12 18.54 13.00
C ALA A 131 -23.85 17.93 12.35
N HIS A 132 -22.70 18.54 12.65
CA HIS A 132 -21.39 18.01 12.24
C HIS A 132 -21.15 16.60 12.80
N LYS A 133 -20.31 15.82 12.11
CA LYS A 133 -19.91 14.47 12.53
C LYS A 133 -18.39 14.42 12.61
N GLU A 134 -17.87 13.84 13.68
CA GLU A 134 -16.43 13.57 13.80
C GLU A 134 -16.13 12.20 13.14
N LEU A 135 -15.29 12.20 12.12
CA LEU A 135 -14.94 10.99 11.37
C LEU A 135 -13.44 10.65 11.44
N GLY A 136 -12.69 11.33 12.29
CA GLY A 136 -11.25 11.14 12.45
C GLY A 136 -10.40 12.24 11.80
N PRO A 137 -9.08 12.05 11.67
CA PRO A 137 -8.16 13.08 11.20
C PRO A 137 -8.15 13.29 9.68
N LEU A 138 -8.64 12.33 8.90
CA LEU A 138 -8.50 12.33 7.44
C LEU A 138 -9.68 12.95 6.70
N ILE A 139 -10.91 12.73 7.20
CA ILE A 139 -12.15 13.12 6.52
C ILE A 139 -12.90 14.15 7.37
N SER A 140 -13.23 15.28 6.76
CA SER A 140 -14.14 16.27 7.35
C SER A 140 -15.57 15.96 6.94
N ALA A 141 -16.47 15.86 7.94
CA ALA A 141 -17.92 15.73 7.81
C ALA A 141 -18.66 16.82 8.60
N GLU A 142 -18.10 18.01 8.64
CA GLU A 142 -18.66 19.13 9.41
C GLU A 142 -19.90 19.71 8.76
N GLU A 143 -19.93 19.83 7.42
CA GLU A 143 -21.06 20.40 6.71
C GLU A 143 -21.98 19.33 6.11
N MET A 144 -22.49 18.44 6.94
CA MET A 144 -23.36 17.36 6.49
C MET A 144 -24.72 17.81 5.96
N SER A 145 -25.10 19.07 6.16
CA SER A 145 -26.24 19.71 5.48
C SER A 145 -26.10 19.70 3.95
N ARG A 146 -24.88 19.62 3.41
CA ARG A 146 -24.59 19.50 1.98
C ARG A 146 -24.88 18.11 1.41
N CYS A 147 -25.10 17.11 2.24
CA CYS A 147 -25.31 15.73 1.82
C CYS A 147 -26.63 15.56 1.06
N ILE A 148 -26.58 14.97 -0.15
CA ILE A 148 -27.75 14.64 -0.98
C ILE A 148 -28.21 13.17 -0.86
N HIS A 149 -27.79 12.47 0.16
CA HIS A 149 -28.16 11.08 0.50
C HIS A 149 -27.96 10.07 -0.64
N CYS A 150 -26.95 10.26 -1.47
CA CYS A 150 -26.67 9.37 -2.59
C CYS A 150 -26.17 7.98 -2.18
N THR A 151 -25.76 7.79 -0.93
CA THR A 151 -25.25 6.55 -0.32
C THR A 151 -23.99 5.97 -0.96
N ARG A 152 -23.26 6.72 -1.81
CA ARG A 152 -22.00 6.22 -2.40
C ARG A 152 -20.97 5.85 -1.31
N CYS A 153 -20.81 6.69 -0.26
CA CYS A 153 -19.88 6.44 0.85
C CYS A 153 -20.23 5.18 1.64
N VAL A 154 -21.52 4.96 1.94
CA VAL A 154 -22.00 3.75 2.65
C VAL A 154 -21.72 2.50 1.83
N ARG A 155 -22.09 2.49 0.54
CA ARG A 155 -21.84 1.35 -0.36
C ARG A 155 -20.35 1.11 -0.60
N PHE A 156 -19.55 2.15 -0.69
CA PHE A 156 -18.10 2.03 -0.77
C PHE A 156 -17.54 1.30 0.46
N GLY A 157 -17.93 1.72 1.66
CA GLY A 157 -17.53 1.03 2.90
C GLY A 157 -17.87 -0.46 2.85
N GLN A 158 -19.11 -0.80 2.56
CA GLN A 158 -19.57 -2.20 2.49
C GLN A 158 -18.92 -3.00 1.36
N GLU A 159 -18.78 -2.40 0.17
CA GLU A 159 -18.47 -3.15 -1.03
C GLU A 159 -16.99 -3.15 -1.39
N VAL A 160 -16.26 -2.07 -1.15
CA VAL A 160 -14.86 -1.93 -1.50
C VAL A 160 -13.97 -2.03 -0.27
N ALA A 161 -14.22 -1.22 0.76
CA ALA A 161 -13.47 -1.27 2.00
C ALA A 161 -13.76 -2.55 2.82
N GLY A 162 -14.94 -3.14 2.68
CA GLY A 162 -15.34 -4.37 3.36
C GLY A 162 -15.93 -4.16 4.75
N VAL A 163 -16.10 -2.90 5.19
CA VAL A 163 -16.64 -2.54 6.50
C VAL A 163 -17.63 -1.40 6.38
N MET A 164 -18.75 -1.50 7.08
CA MET A 164 -19.76 -0.46 7.11
C MET A 164 -19.54 0.49 8.30
N GLU A 165 -18.58 1.39 8.18
CA GLU A 165 -18.31 2.43 9.19
C GLU A 165 -19.32 3.58 9.10
N LEU A 166 -19.86 3.84 7.90
CA LEU A 166 -20.93 4.80 7.66
C LEU A 166 -22.24 4.08 7.36
N GLY A 167 -23.31 4.58 7.91
CA GLY A 167 -24.68 4.12 7.65
C GLY A 167 -25.61 5.29 7.35
N MET A 168 -26.82 5.00 6.87
CA MET A 168 -27.89 5.96 6.72
C MET A 168 -28.98 5.67 7.72
N ILE A 169 -29.33 6.65 8.56
CA ILE A 169 -30.41 6.59 9.54
C ILE A 169 -31.55 7.52 9.13
N GLY A 170 -32.73 7.33 9.72
CA GLY A 170 -33.90 8.14 9.42
C GLY A 170 -34.52 7.86 8.05
N ARG A 171 -35.46 8.70 7.64
CA ARG A 171 -36.15 8.61 6.34
C ARG A 171 -36.60 10.00 5.85
N GLY A 172 -36.81 10.12 4.54
CA GLY A 172 -37.25 11.37 3.91
C GLY A 172 -36.26 12.49 4.18
N GLU A 173 -36.74 13.67 4.54
CA GLU A 173 -35.89 14.81 4.86
C GLU A 173 -35.05 14.65 6.14
N HIS A 174 -35.45 13.73 7.02
CA HIS A 174 -34.72 13.41 8.26
C HIS A 174 -33.65 12.30 8.06
N ALA A 175 -33.41 11.85 6.83
CA ALA A 175 -32.35 10.89 6.56
C ALA A 175 -30.98 11.54 6.78
N GLU A 176 -30.06 10.83 7.42
CA GLU A 176 -28.69 11.29 7.68
C GLU A 176 -27.67 10.18 7.42
N ILE A 177 -26.52 10.56 6.89
CA ILE A 177 -25.33 9.71 6.87
C ILE A 177 -24.53 9.99 8.14
N THR A 178 -24.22 8.92 8.89
CA THR A 178 -23.48 9.01 10.15
C THR A 178 -22.63 7.77 10.37
N SER A 179 -21.58 7.89 11.23
CA SER A 179 -20.84 6.73 11.72
C SER A 179 -21.59 6.06 12.86
N PHE A 180 -21.26 4.77 13.10
CA PHE A 180 -21.83 4.03 14.21
C PHE A 180 -21.31 4.57 15.54
N LEU A 181 -22.19 5.01 16.43
CA LEU A 181 -21.86 5.55 17.77
C LEU A 181 -20.76 6.63 17.79
N GLY A 182 -20.57 7.38 16.70
CA GLY A 182 -19.53 8.42 16.63
C GLY A 182 -18.10 7.88 16.50
N HIS A 183 -17.92 6.60 16.16
CA HIS A 183 -16.61 6.04 15.87
C HIS A 183 -15.97 6.70 14.66
N THR A 184 -14.63 6.79 14.67
CA THR A 184 -13.82 7.22 13.53
C THR A 184 -13.93 6.23 12.37
N ILE A 185 -13.58 6.67 11.17
CA ILE A 185 -13.45 5.80 10.00
C ILE A 185 -12.00 5.36 9.93
N ASP A 186 -11.74 4.07 10.18
CA ASP A 186 -10.40 3.50 10.33
C ASP A 186 -9.99 2.59 9.15
N SER A 187 -10.80 2.55 8.09
CA SER A 187 -10.45 1.82 6.88
C SER A 187 -9.24 2.46 6.18
N GLU A 188 -8.29 1.65 5.78
CA GLU A 188 -7.10 2.03 5.00
C GLU A 188 -7.39 2.60 3.61
N LEU A 189 -8.67 2.62 3.21
CA LEU A 189 -9.17 3.15 1.95
C LEU A 189 -10.17 4.31 2.15
N SER A 190 -10.31 4.80 3.36
CA SER A 190 -11.37 5.74 3.76
C SER A 190 -11.40 7.01 2.91
N GLY A 191 -10.26 7.56 2.54
CA GLY A 191 -10.13 8.79 1.76
C GLY A 191 -10.80 8.73 0.37
N ASN A 192 -11.05 7.53 -0.19
CA ASN A 192 -11.80 7.41 -1.44
C ASN A 192 -13.27 7.88 -1.30
N MET A 193 -13.80 7.92 -0.08
CA MET A 193 -15.14 8.48 0.18
C MET A 193 -15.23 9.97 -0.18
N ILE A 194 -14.09 10.69 -0.13
CA ILE A 194 -13.97 12.09 -0.54
C ILE A 194 -14.22 12.22 -2.05
N ASP A 195 -13.55 11.39 -2.85
CA ASP A 195 -13.62 11.46 -4.32
C ASP A 195 -14.99 11.06 -4.87
N ILE A 196 -15.61 10.05 -4.26
CA ILE A 196 -16.91 9.55 -4.70
C ILE A 196 -18.08 10.38 -4.18
N CYS A 197 -17.87 11.25 -3.19
CA CYS A 197 -18.90 12.15 -2.70
C CYS A 197 -19.18 13.22 -3.79
N PRO A 198 -20.42 13.27 -4.34
CA PRO A 198 -20.72 14.19 -5.43
C PRO A 198 -20.87 15.64 -4.98
N VAL A 199 -20.74 15.89 -3.69
CA VAL A 199 -20.94 17.19 -3.03
C VAL A 199 -19.92 17.41 -1.92
N GLY A 200 -19.79 18.62 -1.41
CA GLY A 200 -18.85 18.96 -0.33
C GLY A 200 -19.30 18.56 1.09
N ALA A 201 -19.96 17.41 1.22
CA ALA A 201 -20.35 16.87 2.53
C ALA A 201 -19.22 16.07 3.19
N LEU A 202 -18.43 15.32 2.39
CA LEU A 202 -17.20 14.66 2.82
C LEU A 202 -16.04 15.28 2.06
N THR A 203 -15.09 15.86 2.77
CA THR A 203 -13.94 16.55 2.19
C THR A 203 -12.65 16.14 2.91
N SER A 204 -11.49 16.42 2.31
CA SER A 204 -10.19 16.15 2.93
C SER A 204 -9.95 17.11 4.10
N LYS A 205 -9.82 16.60 5.33
CA LYS A 205 -9.58 17.43 6.52
C LYS A 205 -8.22 18.17 6.42
N PRO A 206 -7.10 17.53 6.02
CA PRO A 206 -5.81 18.21 5.86
C PRO A 206 -5.79 19.27 4.75
N PHE A 207 -6.58 19.08 3.69
CA PHE A 207 -6.62 20.03 2.56
C PHE A 207 -7.65 21.14 2.75
N ARG A 208 -8.52 21.07 3.76
CA ARG A 208 -9.65 21.95 3.93
C ARG A 208 -9.26 23.44 3.89
N TYR A 209 -9.94 24.20 3.04
CA TYR A 209 -9.74 25.64 2.82
C TYR A 209 -8.36 26.05 2.26
N SER A 210 -7.54 25.12 1.78
CA SER A 210 -6.17 25.39 1.33
C SER A 210 -6.08 25.99 -0.06
N ALA A 211 -6.91 25.55 -0.99
CA ALA A 211 -6.90 26.01 -2.37
C ALA A 211 -8.22 25.69 -3.10
N ARG A 212 -8.46 26.42 -4.20
CA ARG A 212 -9.52 26.10 -5.15
C ARG A 212 -8.99 25.24 -6.28
N THR A 213 -9.85 24.41 -6.86
CA THR A 213 -9.49 23.46 -7.93
C THR A 213 -8.81 24.13 -9.12
N TRP A 214 -9.27 25.34 -9.52
CA TRP A 214 -8.70 26.09 -10.65
C TRP A 214 -7.33 26.72 -10.35
N GLU A 215 -6.90 26.74 -9.08
CA GLU A 215 -5.56 27.18 -8.68
C GLU A 215 -4.54 26.04 -8.74
N LEU A 216 -4.99 24.80 -8.92
CA LEU A 216 -4.18 23.60 -8.82
C LEU A 216 -3.75 23.08 -10.20
N SER A 217 -2.46 22.97 -10.41
CA SER A 217 -1.91 22.24 -11.55
C SER A 217 -1.98 20.73 -11.28
N ARG A 218 -2.48 19.95 -12.25
CA ARG A 218 -2.61 18.50 -12.17
C ARG A 218 -1.44 17.81 -12.88
N ARG A 219 -0.72 16.92 -12.19
CA ARG A 219 0.42 16.20 -12.73
C ARG A 219 0.33 14.72 -12.39
N LYS A 220 0.68 13.85 -13.35
CA LYS A 220 0.68 12.40 -13.15
C LYS A 220 1.92 11.97 -12.39
N SER A 221 1.77 10.99 -11.49
CA SER A 221 2.85 10.34 -10.76
C SER A 221 2.49 8.89 -10.43
N ILE A 222 3.43 8.17 -9.83
CA ILE A 222 3.28 6.79 -9.36
C ILE A 222 3.61 6.75 -7.88
N SER A 223 2.85 5.99 -7.09
CA SER A 223 3.08 5.84 -5.66
C SER A 223 4.39 5.08 -5.37
N PRO A 224 5.20 5.57 -4.41
CA PRO A 224 6.39 4.86 -3.93
C PRO A 224 6.11 3.96 -2.72
N HIS A 225 4.91 4.02 -2.11
CA HIS A 225 4.64 3.54 -0.76
C HIS A 225 4.38 2.04 -0.64
N ASP A 226 3.97 1.39 -1.73
CA ASP A 226 3.84 -0.06 -1.82
C ASP A 226 4.25 -0.56 -3.21
N SER A 227 4.22 -1.88 -3.39
CA SER A 227 4.68 -2.49 -4.63
C SER A 227 3.64 -2.53 -5.75
N LEU A 228 2.42 -2.02 -5.54
CA LEU A 228 1.38 -2.03 -6.57
C LEU A 228 1.69 -1.06 -7.71
N GLY A 229 2.27 0.09 -7.39
CA GLY A 229 2.52 1.17 -8.35
C GLY A 229 1.25 1.93 -8.70
N SER A 230 0.46 2.29 -7.68
CA SER A 230 -0.78 3.08 -7.83
C SER A 230 -0.55 4.33 -8.63
N ASN A 231 -1.44 4.60 -9.59
CA ASN A 231 -1.38 5.78 -10.45
C ASN A 231 -2.05 6.97 -9.76
N LEU A 232 -1.34 8.09 -9.73
CA LEU A 232 -1.69 9.28 -8.96
C LEU A 232 -1.85 10.50 -9.85
N VAL A 233 -2.79 11.38 -9.48
CA VAL A 233 -2.82 12.78 -9.89
C VAL A 233 -2.39 13.62 -8.69
N VAL A 234 -1.22 14.20 -8.78
CA VAL A 234 -0.69 15.12 -7.78
C VAL A 234 -1.09 16.54 -8.14
N GLN A 235 -1.71 17.24 -7.23
CA GLN A 235 -2.19 18.61 -7.42
C GLN A 235 -1.29 19.59 -6.70
N VAL A 236 -0.81 20.59 -7.45
CA VAL A 236 0.29 21.48 -7.06
C VAL A 236 -0.14 22.94 -7.16
N LYS A 237 0.22 23.75 -6.15
CA LYS A 237 0.09 25.21 -6.12
C LYS A 237 1.40 25.81 -5.61
N ASN A 238 1.93 26.82 -6.27
CA ASN A 238 3.15 27.53 -5.85
C ASN A 238 4.34 26.59 -5.56
N ASN A 239 4.56 25.59 -6.41
CA ASN A 239 5.61 24.58 -6.24
C ASN A 239 5.48 23.72 -4.98
N GLN A 240 4.30 23.62 -4.39
CA GLN A 240 4.01 22.79 -3.23
C GLN A 240 2.93 21.77 -3.59
N VAL A 241 3.10 20.53 -3.14
CA VAL A 241 2.07 19.49 -3.28
C VAL A 241 0.95 19.80 -2.29
N MET A 242 -0.25 20.00 -2.80
CA MET A 242 -1.42 20.38 -2.01
C MET A 242 -2.33 19.21 -1.67
N ARG A 243 -2.52 18.29 -2.61
CA ARG A 243 -3.23 17.02 -2.39
C ARG A 243 -2.93 15.99 -3.48
N VAL A 244 -3.25 14.73 -3.19
CA VAL A 244 -3.13 13.60 -4.11
C VAL A 244 -4.49 12.94 -4.28
N VAL A 245 -4.87 12.67 -5.53
CA VAL A 245 -6.11 11.97 -5.88
C VAL A 245 -5.80 10.82 -6.87
N PRO A 246 -6.67 9.82 -7.00
CA PRO A 246 -6.41 8.70 -7.90
C PRO A 246 -6.38 9.14 -9.37
N LEU A 247 -5.47 8.55 -10.13
CA LEU A 247 -5.55 8.48 -11.58
C LEU A 247 -6.09 7.10 -11.95
N GLU A 248 -7.23 7.08 -12.61
CA GLU A 248 -7.86 5.83 -12.99
C GLU A 248 -6.96 4.98 -13.90
N ASN A 249 -6.73 3.72 -13.49
CA ASN A 249 -6.05 2.70 -14.26
C ASN A 249 -6.63 1.34 -13.90
N GLU A 250 -7.53 0.81 -14.74
CA GLU A 250 -8.22 -0.46 -14.48
C GLU A 250 -7.28 -1.65 -14.31
N ALA A 251 -6.11 -1.62 -14.95
CA ALA A 251 -5.12 -2.69 -14.84
C ALA A 251 -4.39 -2.70 -13.49
N VAL A 252 -4.25 -1.56 -12.80
CA VAL A 252 -3.44 -1.39 -11.59
C VAL A 252 -4.33 -1.10 -10.38
N ASN A 253 -4.74 0.15 -10.20
CA ASN A 253 -5.45 0.64 -9.01
C ASN A 253 -6.95 0.90 -9.25
N GLU A 254 -7.49 0.55 -10.43
CA GLU A 254 -8.85 0.92 -10.83
C GLU A 254 -9.05 2.43 -10.72
N CYS A 255 -9.96 2.88 -9.84
CA CYS A 255 -10.15 4.29 -9.53
C CYS A 255 -9.89 4.61 -8.04
N TRP A 256 -9.14 3.77 -7.34
CA TRP A 256 -8.90 3.85 -5.90
C TRP A 256 -7.43 4.09 -5.59
N ILE A 257 -7.16 4.71 -4.44
CA ILE A 257 -5.84 4.79 -3.81
C ILE A 257 -5.98 4.54 -2.30
N SER A 258 -4.89 4.13 -1.64
CA SER A 258 -4.87 3.99 -0.19
C SER A 258 -4.81 5.37 0.50
N ASP A 259 -5.19 5.41 1.77
CA ASP A 259 -5.07 6.63 2.57
C ASP A 259 -3.60 7.04 2.74
N ARG A 260 -2.70 6.06 2.80
CA ARG A 260 -1.26 6.27 2.73
C ARG A 260 -0.84 7.02 1.48
N ASP A 261 -1.31 6.59 0.29
CA ASP A 261 -1.02 7.28 -0.98
C ASP A 261 -1.60 8.69 -1.03
N ARG A 262 -2.80 8.87 -0.44
CA ARG A 262 -3.55 10.11 -0.51
C ARG A 262 -2.97 11.20 0.37
N PHE A 263 -2.57 10.87 1.60
CA PHE A 263 -2.25 11.87 2.62
C PHE A 263 -0.75 11.97 2.93
N SER A 264 0.10 11.07 2.40
CA SER A 264 1.55 11.14 2.60
C SER A 264 2.20 12.44 2.11
N TYR A 265 1.53 13.19 1.23
CA TYR A 265 2.04 14.46 0.70
C TYR A 265 2.37 15.50 1.78
N GLU A 266 1.75 15.44 2.96
CA GLU A 266 2.11 16.31 4.08
C GLU A 266 3.58 16.12 4.48
N GLY A 267 4.08 14.88 4.43
CA GLY A 267 5.49 14.59 4.68
C GLY A 267 6.43 15.27 3.69
N LEU A 268 6.01 15.48 2.43
CA LEU A 268 6.81 16.21 1.44
C LEU A 268 6.98 17.68 1.80
N ASN A 269 6.05 18.23 2.56
CA ASN A 269 6.03 19.63 3.03
C ASN A 269 6.55 19.77 4.47
N SER A 270 7.06 18.71 5.08
CA SER A 270 7.56 18.69 6.46
C SER A 270 8.70 19.70 6.67
N PRO A 271 8.76 20.40 7.81
CA PRO A 271 9.90 21.28 8.16
C PRO A 271 11.20 20.51 8.38
N ASP A 272 11.16 19.17 8.53
CA ASP A 272 12.34 18.30 8.65
C ASP A 272 13.07 18.07 7.31
N ARG A 273 12.57 18.64 6.20
CA ARG A 273 13.22 18.52 4.89
C ARG A 273 14.65 19.06 4.93
N LEU A 274 15.60 18.24 4.46
CA LEU A 274 16.99 18.65 4.28
C LEU A 274 17.09 19.51 3.01
N THR A 275 17.40 20.80 3.18
CA THR A 275 17.39 21.78 2.08
C THR A 275 18.78 22.15 1.56
N GLU A 276 19.84 21.82 2.29
CA GLU A 276 21.25 22.14 1.96
C GLU A 276 22.18 21.02 2.44
N PRO A 277 23.35 20.84 1.80
CA PRO A 277 24.33 19.86 2.24
C PRO A 277 24.87 20.19 3.63
N MET A 278 25.11 19.17 4.45
CA MET A 278 25.63 19.34 5.81
C MET A 278 26.79 18.35 6.08
N ILE A 279 27.78 18.80 6.82
CA ILE A 279 28.86 17.95 7.35
C ILE A 279 28.96 18.10 8.86
N LYS A 280 29.34 16.99 9.52
CA LYS A 280 29.53 16.94 10.98
C LYS A 280 31.01 17.20 11.30
N ARG A 281 31.26 18.26 12.07
CA ARG A 281 32.62 18.63 12.55
C ARG A 281 32.53 18.82 14.07
N ASP A 282 33.44 18.19 14.80
CA ASP A 282 33.49 18.27 16.26
C ASP A 282 32.12 17.99 16.94
N GLY A 283 31.35 17.04 16.37
CA GLY A 283 30.02 16.68 16.84
C GLY A 283 28.89 17.63 16.46
N GLN A 284 29.20 18.76 15.78
CA GLN A 284 28.25 19.78 15.35
C GLN A 284 27.96 19.70 13.84
N TRP A 285 26.71 19.98 13.45
CA TRP A 285 26.31 20.03 12.06
C TRP A 285 26.49 21.41 11.46
N HIS A 286 27.20 21.51 10.34
CA HIS A 286 27.43 22.74 9.61
C HIS A 286 26.87 22.63 8.20
N ALA A 287 26.08 23.62 7.80
CA ALA A 287 25.66 23.80 6.42
C ALA A 287 26.87 24.22 5.58
N VAL A 288 27.05 23.60 4.43
CA VAL A 288 28.22 23.80 3.55
C VAL A 288 27.81 23.84 2.08
N SER A 289 28.74 24.24 1.20
CA SER A 289 28.49 24.16 -0.23
C SER A 289 28.45 22.71 -0.72
N TRP A 290 27.81 22.47 -1.89
CA TRP A 290 27.84 21.18 -2.56
C TRP A 290 29.27 20.70 -2.85
N GLU A 291 30.18 21.60 -3.28
CA GLU A 291 31.57 21.28 -3.57
C GLU A 291 32.29 20.76 -2.33
N GLU A 292 32.15 21.45 -1.21
CA GLU A 292 32.74 21.04 0.07
C GLU A 292 32.20 19.71 0.57
N ALA A 293 30.87 19.50 0.50
CA ALA A 293 30.23 18.26 0.92
C ALA A 293 30.65 17.06 0.07
N LEU A 294 30.70 17.22 -1.26
CA LEU A 294 31.15 16.16 -2.17
C LEU A 294 32.63 15.86 -2.01
N THR A 295 33.46 16.89 -1.83
CA THR A 295 34.91 16.70 -1.54
C THR A 295 35.08 15.91 -0.25
N THR A 296 34.38 16.29 0.81
CA THR A 296 34.43 15.58 2.11
C THR A 296 33.99 14.13 1.96
N ALA A 297 32.88 13.87 1.23
CA ALA A 297 32.39 12.54 0.97
C ALA A 297 33.43 11.68 0.22
N ASN A 298 34.01 12.20 -0.87
CA ASN A 298 34.98 11.47 -1.66
C ASN A 298 36.32 11.23 -0.91
N VAL A 299 36.80 12.20 -0.17
CA VAL A 299 38.00 12.05 0.67
C VAL A 299 37.78 10.98 1.74
N GLY A 300 36.63 10.99 2.43
CA GLY A 300 36.31 9.99 3.45
C GLY A 300 36.19 8.58 2.87
N LEU A 301 35.48 8.41 1.74
CA LEU A 301 35.40 7.13 1.05
C LEU A 301 36.74 6.61 0.57
N ALA A 302 37.59 7.49 0.00
CA ALA A 302 38.92 7.13 -0.44
C ALA A 302 39.85 6.76 0.72
N ALA A 303 39.76 7.44 1.86
CA ALA A 303 40.52 7.10 3.07
C ALA A 303 40.19 5.71 3.56
N VAL A 304 38.94 5.37 3.69
CA VAL A 304 38.50 4.02 4.09
C VAL A 304 38.92 2.97 3.06
N MET A 305 38.78 3.28 1.76
CA MET A 305 39.22 2.36 0.70
C MET A 305 40.72 2.09 0.74
N SER A 306 41.54 3.10 1.09
CA SER A 306 42.98 2.91 1.25
C SER A 306 43.39 2.10 2.48
N GLN A 307 42.61 2.16 3.54
CA GLN A 307 42.86 1.45 4.85
C GLN A 307 42.33 0.04 4.88
N ALA A 308 41.06 -0.13 4.48
CA ALA A 308 40.29 -1.38 4.60
C ALA A 308 40.05 -2.06 3.24
N GLY A 309 40.50 -1.48 2.15
CA GLY A 309 40.20 -1.96 0.80
C GLY A 309 38.76 -1.71 0.37
N ALA A 310 38.41 -2.22 -0.80
CA ALA A 310 37.05 -2.06 -1.36
C ALA A 310 35.96 -2.72 -0.48
N ALA A 311 36.29 -3.80 0.22
CA ALA A 311 35.35 -4.47 1.13
C ALA A 311 34.97 -3.62 2.36
N GLY A 312 35.76 -2.59 2.69
CA GLY A 312 35.44 -1.60 3.72
C GLY A 312 34.31 -0.64 3.36
N ILE A 313 33.85 -0.62 2.10
CA ILE A 313 32.74 0.24 1.65
C ILE A 313 31.47 -0.59 1.51
N GLY A 314 30.37 -0.10 2.09
CA GLY A 314 29.05 -0.68 1.96
C GLY A 314 27.99 0.35 1.56
N ALA A 315 26.86 -0.12 1.06
CA ALA A 315 25.69 0.71 0.80
C ALA A 315 24.40 0.04 1.25
N ARG A 316 23.48 0.84 1.81
CA ARG A 316 22.12 0.45 2.14
C ARG A 316 21.15 1.47 1.55
N PHE A 317 20.05 0.99 1.00
CA PHE A 317 19.04 1.87 0.43
C PHE A 317 17.64 1.28 0.54
N ALA A 318 16.63 2.16 0.50
CA ALA A 318 15.24 1.73 0.53
C ALA A 318 14.77 1.34 -0.88
N ALA A 319 14.02 0.25 -0.99
CA ALA A 319 13.49 -0.27 -2.25
C ALA A 319 12.35 0.58 -2.87
N ASN A 320 12.01 1.72 -2.27
CA ASN A 320 11.19 2.77 -2.87
C ASN A 320 12.03 3.81 -3.64
N SER A 321 13.36 3.66 -3.70
CA SER A 321 14.21 4.40 -4.61
C SER A 321 13.91 4.01 -6.07
N THR A 322 14.04 4.98 -6.99
CA THR A 322 13.75 4.73 -8.40
C THR A 322 14.70 3.68 -9.01
N LEU A 323 14.29 3.09 -10.12
CA LEU A 323 15.12 2.13 -10.87
C LEU A 323 16.48 2.75 -11.22
N GLU A 324 16.47 4.01 -11.64
CA GLU A 324 17.64 4.78 -12.03
C GLU A 324 18.58 5.04 -10.85
N GLU A 325 18.04 5.42 -9.70
CA GLU A 325 18.82 5.63 -8.46
C GLU A 325 19.43 4.31 -7.97
N THR A 326 18.65 3.24 -7.99
CA THR A 326 19.10 1.89 -7.64
C THR A 326 20.24 1.43 -8.57
N PHE A 327 20.09 1.63 -9.87
CA PHE A 327 21.12 1.31 -10.87
C PHE A 327 22.41 2.09 -10.62
N MET A 328 22.31 3.41 -10.43
CA MET A 328 23.47 4.29 -10.21
C MET A 328 24.21 3.92 -8.92
N LEU A 329 23.50 3.69 -7.81
CA LEU A 329 24.14 3.29 -6.56
C LEU A 329 24.79 1.90 -6.67
N ASN A 330 24.09 0.93 -7.26
CA ASN A 330 24.63 -0.42 -7.47
C ASN A 330 25.91 -0.38 -8.32
N ARG A 331 25.87 0.39 -9.42
CA ARG A 331 27.02 0.53 -10.31
C ARG A 331 28.18 1.27 -9.67
N LEU A 332 27.93 2.30 -8.86
CA LEU A 332 28.95 3.02 -8.09
C LEU A 332 29.69 2.07 -7.14
N VAL A 333 28.97 1.36 -6.29
CA VAL A 333 29.57 0.45 -5.29
C VAL A 333 30.40 -0.63 -5.98
N ARG A 334 29.89 -1.21 -7.07
CA ARG A 334 30.61 -2.22 -7.84
C ARG A 334 31.83 -1.66 -8.55
N ALA A 335 31.79 -0.43 -9.06
CA ALA A 335 32.92 0.22 -9.69
C ALA A 335 34.04 0.62 -8.69
N LEU A 336 33.67 0.86 -7.42
CA LEU A 336 34.60 0.98 -6.31
C LEU A 336 35.23 -0.37 -5.89
N GLY A 337 34.86 -1.47 -6.55
CA GLY A 337 35.40 -2.81 -6.29
C GLY A 337 34.68 -3.55 -5.15
N SER A 338 33.59 -3.00 -4.60
CA SER A 338 32.78 -3.64 -3.56
C SER A 338 31.52 -4.28 -4.13
N ASP A 339 31.13 -5.40 -3.58
CA ASP A 339 29.82 -6.03 -3.79
C ASP A 339 28.87 -5.83 -2.61
N ASN A 340 29.27 -4.99 -1.65
CA ASN A 340 28.64 -4.80 -0.35
C ASN A 340 27.46 -3.80 -0.42
N ILE A 341 26.44 -4.13 -1.21
CA ILE A 341 25.21 -3.36 -1.37
C ILE A 341 23.99 -4.19 -1.04
N ASP A 342 22.97 -3.60 -0.40
CA ASP A 342 21.72 -4.30 -0.11
C ASP A 342 20.53 -3.32 0.07
N PHE A 343 19.38 -3.70 -0.47
CA PHE A 343 18.09 -3.04 -0.28
C PHE A 343 17.12 -3.83 0.61
N ARG A 344 17.49 -5.07 0.98
CA ARG A 344 16.65 -6.00 1.75
C ARG A 344 16.74 -5.64 3.24
N VAL A 345 16.07 -4.57 3.62
CA VAL A 345 16.24 -3.95 4.96
C VAL A 345 15.69 -4.77 6.11
N ARG A 346 14.71 -5.67 5.87
CA ARG A 346 14.04 -6.49 6.90
C ARG A 346 14.19 -8.00 6.70
N VAL A 347 14.75 -8.45 5.59
CA VAL A 347 14.93 -9.88 5.30
C VAL A 347 15.85 -10.53 6.35
N GLN A 348 15.40 -11.63 6.96
CA GLN A 348 16.17 -12.37 7.96
C GLN A 348 16.89 -13.60 7.40
N ASP A 349 16.37 -14.18 6.29
CA ASP A 349 17.01 -15.25 5.53
C ASP A 349 17.53 -14.75 4.18
N PRO A 350 18.72 -14.12 4.10
CA PRO A 350 19.28 -13.64 2.84
C PRO A 350 19.69 -14.81 1.92
N ALA A 351 19.84 -16.02 2.44
CA ALA A 351 20.20 -17.20 1.66
C ALA A 351 19.11 -17.58 0.65
N GLN A 352 17.86 -17.16 0.86
CA GLN A 352 16.76 -17.42 -0.07
C GLN A 352 17.07 -16.98 -1.52
N ASP A 353 17.88 -15.92 -1.69
CA ASP A 353 18.17 -15.37 -3.02
C ASP A 353 19.17 -16.23 -3.81
N GLN A 354 19.96 -17.11 -3.17
CA GLN A 354 20.80 -18.07 -3.92
C GLN A 354 19.98 -19.21 -4.51
N TYR A 355 18.81 -19.50 -3.93
CA TYR A 355 17.93 -20.57 -4.40
C TYR A 355 16.91 -20.10 -5.42
N ARG A 356 16.65 -18.80 -5.52
CA ARG A 356 15.71 -18.22 -6.51
C ARG A 356 16.27 -18.33 -7.92
N THR A 357 15.38 -18.53 -8.89
CA THR A 357 15.74 -18.60 -10.31
C THR A 357 15.55 -17.28 -11.05
N GLY A 358 14.92 -16.29 -10.40
CA GLY A 358 14.69 -14.93 -10.91
C GLY A 358 14.20 -13.98 -9.83
N ALA A 359 13.81 -12.78 -10.24
CA ALA A 359 13.24 -11.79 -9.33
C ALA A 359 11.85 -12.21 -8.84
N PRO A 360 11.58 -12.17 -7.53
CA PRO A 360 10.27 -12.49 -6.98
C PRO A 360 9.24 -11.43 -7.40
N TRP A 361 8.05 -11.88 -7.78
CA TRP A 361 6.98 -11.02 -8.28
C TRP A 361 5.60 -11.57 -7.91
N LEU A 362 4.54 -10.85 -8.21
CA LEU A 362 3.16 -11.24 -7.88
C LEU A 362 2.70 -12.55 -8.58
N GLY A 363 3.42 -13.02 -9.60
CA GLY A 363 3.09 -14.26 -10.31
C GLY A 363 1.99 -14.10 -11.36
N MET A 364 1.39 -12.91 -11.43
CA MET A 364 0.31 -12.58 -12.36
C MET A 364 0.12 -11.06 -12.46
N PRO A 365 -0.57 -10.56 -13.52
CA PRO A 365 -1.08 -9.20 -13.54
C PRO A 365 -2.06 -8.92 -12.39
N VAL A 366 -2.00 -7.74 -11.81
CA VAL A 366 -2.86 -7.31 -10.68
C VAL A 366 -4.35 -7.48 -11.00
N SER A 367 -4.75 -7.16 -12.24
CA SER A 367 -6.14 -7.31 -12.69
C SER A 367 -6.65 -8.77 -12.74
N GLN A 368 -5.76 -9.76 -12.68
CA GLN A 368 -6.16 -11.18 -12.62
C GLN A 368 -6.58 -11.61 -11.21
N ILE A 369 -6.19 -10.88 -10.16
CA ILE A 369 -6.57 -11.21 -8.78
C ILE A 369 -8.09 -11.31 -8.63
N ASN A 370 -8.84 -10.43 -9.27
CA ASN A 370 -10.31 -10.43 -9.23
C ASN A 370 -10.95 -11.69 -9.86
N ARG A 371 -10.17 -12.49 -10.58
CA ARG A 371 -10.62 -13.72 -11.26
C ARG A 371 -10.16 -15.01 -10.59
N LEU A 372 -9.39 -14.88 -9.50
CA LEU A 372 -8.97 -16.05 -8.73
C LEU A 372 -10.16 -16.69 -8.05
N GLU A 373 -10.17 -18.00 -7.99
CA GLU A 373 -11.24 -18.79 -7.37
C GLU A 373 -10.79 -19.47 -6.08
N ARG A 374 -9.48 -19.75 -5.95
CA ARG A 374 -8.88 -20.30 -4.73
C ARG A 374 -7.63 -19.52 -4.39
N ILE A 375 -7.57 -19.01 -3.18
CA ILE A 375 -6.45 -18.17 -2.72
C ILE A 375 -6.00 -18.67 -1.36
N LEU A 376 -4.70 -18.95 -1.22
CA LEU A 376 -4.05 -19.17 0.05
C LEU A 376 -3.13 -17.97 0.34
N ILE A 377 -3.34 -17.28 1.44
CA ILE A 377 -2.51 -16.16 1.89
C ILE A 377 -1.63 -16.66 3.04
N VAL A 378 -0.34 -16.40 2.96
CA VAL A 378 0.66 -16.86 3.95
C VAL A 378 1.47 -15.67 4.44
N GLY A 379 1.43 -15.41 5.74
CA GLY A 379 2.27 -14.42 6.41
C GLY A 379 2.15 -12.99 5.84
N SER A 380 0.91 -12.48 5.73
CA SER A 380 0.64 -11.14 5.20
C SER A 380 -0.37 -10.39 6.05
N PHE A 381 -0.01 -9.21 6.52
CA PHE A 381 -0.95 -8.19 7.02
C PHE A 381 -1.65 -7.51 5.83
N LEU A 382 -2.34 -8.30 5.00
CA LEU A 382 -2.76 -7.96 3.64
C LEU A 382 -3.45 -6.59 3.51
N ARG A 383 -4.35 -6.25 4.45
CA ARG A 383 -5.05 -4.97 4.43
C ARG A 383 -4.11 -3.79 4.64
N LYS A 384 -3.13 -3.93 5.53
CA LYS A 384 -2.22 -2.85 5.93
C LYS A 384 -1.01 -2.76 5.00
N ASP A 385 -0.46 -3.91 4.58
CA ASP A 385 0.67 -3.95 3.64
C ASP A 385 0.24 -3.53 2.23
N HIS A 386 -0.88 -4.11 1.72
CA HIS A 386 -1.33 -3.99 0.33
C HIS A 386 -2.85 -3.74 0.24
N PRO A 387 -3.34 -2.54 0.64
CA PRO A 387 -4.76 -2.23 0.76
C PRO A 387 -5.58 -2.49 -0.51
N LEU A 388 -5.04 -2.11 -1.67
CA LEU A 388 -5.73 -2.28 -2.96
C LEU A 388 -5.72 -3.73 -3.45
N ILE A 389 -4.69 -4.51 -3.12
CA ILE A 389 -4.70 -5.97 -3.37
C ILE A 389 -5.75 -6.63 -2.48
N ALA A 390 -5.87 -6.22 -1.21
CA ALA A 390 -6.93 -6.68 -0.31
C ALA A 390 -8.33 -6.39 -0.88
N ALA A 391 -8.54 -5.20 -1.44
CA ALA A 391 -9.79 -4.84 -2.10
C ALA A 391 -10.11 -5.75 -3.31
N ARG A 392 -9.11 -6.07 -4.14
CA ARG A 392 -9.27 -6.99 -5.28
C ARG A 392 -9.56 -8.43 -4.83
N VAL A 393 -8.92 -8.91 -3.77
CA VAL A 393 -9.23 -10.22 -3.18
C VAL A 393 -10.66 -10.25 -2.64
N ARG A 394 -11.12 -9.18 -1.96
CA ARG A 394 -12.52 -9.05 -1.52
C ARG A 394 -13.50 -9.08 -2.70
N ASP A 395 -13.18 -8.43 -3.82
CA ASP A 395 -13.99 -8.50 -5.03
C ASP A 395 -14.04 -9.94 -5.59
N ALA A 396 -12.92 -10.67 -5.62
CA ALA A 396 -12.91 -12.08 -6.00
C ALA A 396 -13.81 -12.94 -5.09
N VAL A 397 -13.76 -12.70 -3.76
CA VAL A 397 -14.62 -13.40 -2.78
C VAL A 397 -16.10 -13.14 -3.03
N LYS A 398 -16.48 -11.90 -3.36
CA LYS A 398 -17.87 -11.59 -3.75
C LYS A 398 -18.34 -12.34 -5.00
N ARG A 399 -17.39 -12.68 -5.89
CA ARG A 399 -17.65 -13.51 -7.08
C ARG A 399 -17.60 -15.01 -6.79
N GLY A 400 -17.38 -15.41 -5.53
CA GLY A 400 -17.40 -16.80 -5.08
C GLY A 400 -16.04 -17.41 -4.79
N ALA A 401 -14.95 -16.66 -4.87
CA ALA A 401 -13.62 -17.14 -4.51
C ALA A 401 -13.58 -17.62 -3.04
N LYS A 402 -12.76 -18.64 -2.77
CA LYS A 402 -12.49 -19.16 -1.43
C LYS A 402 -11.08 -18.76 -1.02
N VAL A 403 -10.98 -18.04 0.09
CA VAL A 403 -9.71 -17.58 0.66
C VAL A 403 -9.39 -18.39 1.90
N SER A 404 -8.18 -18.92 1.98
CA SER A 404 -7.60 -19.54 3.17
C SER A 404 -6.43 -18.69 3.67
N LEU A 405 -6.23 -18.62 4.98
CA LEU A 405 -5.21 -17.80 5.64
C LEU A 405 -4.33 -18.66 6.54
N VAL A 406 -3.01 -18.51 6.40
CA VAL A 406 -2.00 -18.97 7.36
C VAL A 406 -1.25 -17.73 7.85
N HIS A 407 -1.44 -17.36 9.12
CA HIS A 407 -0.89 -16.11 9.63
C HIS A 407 -0.51 -16.22 11.13
N VAL A 408 0.15 -15.19 11.64
CA VAL A 408 0.63 -15.12 13.01
C VAL A 408 -0.28 -14.32 13.94
N THR A 409 -1.28 -13.66 13.41
CA THR A 409 -2.30 -12.91 14.18
C THR A 409 -3.68 -13.13 13.56
N ASP A 410 -4.71 -13.08 14.40
CA ASP A 410 -6.10 -13.19 13.97
C ASP A 410 -6.68 -11.82 13.59
N ASP A 411 -6.01 -11.12 12.68
CA ASP A 411 -6.49 -9.85 12.17
C ASP A 411 -7.67 -10.05 11.20
N GLU A 412 -8.63 -9.14 11.26
CA GLU A 412 -9.80 -9.21 10.40
C GLU A 412 -9.49 -8.76 8.97
N LEU A 413 -9.65 -9.67 7.99
CA LEU A 413 -9.46 -9.36 6.57
C LEU A 413 -10.68 -8.70 5.91
N LEU A 414 -11.78 -8.53 6.65
CA LEU A 414 -13.05 -7.97 6.17
C LEU A 414 -13.62 -8.75 4.97
N MET A 415 -13.47 -10.07 5.02
CA MET A 415 -14.02 -11.02 4.05
C MET A 415 -14.17 -12.41 4.68
N PRO A 416 -15.13 -13.24 4.26
CA PRO A 416 -15.25 -14.61 4.74
C PRO A 416 -14.06 -15.47 4.30
N LEU A 417 -13.56 -16.30 5.23
CA LEU A 417 -12.45 -17.22 5.00
C LEU A 417 -12.94 -18.67 4.95
N ALA A 418 -12.40 -19.46 4.02
CA ALA A 418 -12.65 -20.90 3.92
C ALA A 418 -11.88 -21.68 5.00
N ALA A 419 -10.69 -21.22 5.34
CA ALA A 419 -9.88 -21.74 6.44
C ALA A 419 -9.05 -20.61 7.05
N LYS A 420 -8.84 -20.67 8.38
CA LYS A 420 -8.01 -19.71 9.12
C LYS A 420 -7.11 -20.47 10.07
N CYS A 421 -5.80 -20.45 9.80
CA CYS A 421 -4.77 -21.08 10.61
C CYS A 421 -3.90 -19.98 11.24
N ILE A 422 -4.10 -19.69 12.52
CA ILE A 422 -3.29 -18.73 13.28
C ILE A 422 -2.28 -19.50 14.10
N VAL A 423 -0.99 -19.18 13.92
CA VAL A 423 0.13 -19.89 14.52
C VAL A 423 1.21 -18.91 14.97
N ARG A 424 2.12 -19.34 15.85
CA ARG A 424 3.30 -18.54 16.17
C ARG A 424 4.24 -18.46 14.96
N PRO A 425 5.10 -17.43 14.86
CA PRO A 425 6.04 -17.29 13.75
C PRO A 425 6.83 -18.56 13.45
N SER A 426 7.41 -19.22 14.46
CA SER A 426 8.18 -20.45 14.30
C SER A 426 7.38 -21.65 13.74
N GLN A 427 6.07 -21.58 13.75
CA GLN A 427 5.18 -22.67 13.31
C GLN A 427 4.68 -22.51 11.87
N LEU A 428 5.04 -21.44 11.17
CA LEU A 428 4.58 -21.19 9.80
C LEU A 428 4.98 -22.33 8.85
N ALA A 429 6.24 -22.76 8.85
CA ALA A 429 6.72 -23.84 8.01
C ALA A 429 6.00 -25.16 8.31
N ARG A 430 5.83 -25.49 9.61
CA ARG A 430 5.06 -26.66 10.03
C ARG A 430 3.63 -26.61 9.54
N LYS A 431 2.97 -25.46 9.63
CA LYS A 431 1.58 -25.30 9.16
C LYS A 431 1.45 -25.51 7.64
N LEU A 432 2.41 -25.03 6.86
CA LEU A 432 2.47 -25.33 5.43
C LEU A 432 2.73 -26.80 5.15
N ALA A 433 3.59 -27.47 5.93
CA ALA A 433 3.81 -28.91 5.84
C ALA A 433 2.52 -29.72 6.16
N GLU A 434 1.74 -29.30 7.16
CA GLU A 434 0.42 -29.89 7.46
C GLU A 434 -0.53 -29.75 6.27
N ILE A 435 -0.56 -28.57 5.60
CA ILE A 435 -1.37 -28.36 4.39
C ILE A 435 -0.87 -29.25 3.25
N ALA A 436 0.45 -29.41 3.07
CA ALA A 436 1.03 -30.28 2.06
C ALA A 436 0.63 -31.74 2.26
N VAL A 437 0.70 -32.25 3.50
CA VAL A 437 0.27 -33.61 3.84
C VAL A 437 -1.22 -33.80 3.58
N ALA A 438 -2.05 -32.86 4.03
CA ALA A 438 -3.49 -32.92 3.82
C ALA A 438 -3.84 -32.90 2.33
N LEU A 439 -3.15 -32.05 1.53
CA LEU A 439 -3.35 -31.95 0.09
C LEU A 439 -2.97 -33.25 -0.63
N ALA A 440 -1.83 -33.87 -0.25
CA ALA A 440 -1.42 -35.17 -0.81
C ALA A 440 -2.49 -36.22 -0.53
N ARG A 441 -3.01 -36.30 0.70
CA ARG A 441 -4.09 -37.24 1.09
C ARG A 441 -5.39 -37.00 0.29
N GLU A 442 -5.83 -35.74 0.12
CA GLU A 442 -7.03 -35.38 -0.63
C GLU A 442 -6.90 -35.75 -2.13
N LEU A 443 -5.73 -35.58 -2.71
CA LEU A 443 -5.44 -35.88 -4.12
C LEU A 443 -4.96 -37.33 -4.34
N LYS A 444 -4.86 -38.14 -3.26
CA LYS A 444 -4.37 -39.52 -3.28
C LYS A 444 -2.97 -39.65 -3.88
N LEU A 445 -2.09 -38.75 -3.48
CA LEU A 445 -0.67 -38.71 -3.84
C LEU A 445 0.17 -39.18 -2.66
N ASP A 446 1.41 -39.56 -2.93
CA ASP A 446 2.37 -39.89 -1.88
C ASP A 446 2.73 -38.65 -1.08
N VAL A 447 2.73 -38.78 0.24
CA VAL A 447 3.15 -37.72 1.16
C VAL A 447 4.65 -37.53 1.01
N PRO A 448 5.16 -36.29 0.88
CA PRO A 448 6.59 -36.04 0.84
C PRO A 448 7.30 -36.66 2.05
N MET A 449 8.40 -37.37 1.84
CA MET A 449 9.11 -38.12 2.90
C MET A 449 9.52 -37.25 4.08
N HIS A 450 9.85 -35.98 3.82
CA HIS A 450 10.18 -34.99 4.87
C HIS A 450 9.02 -34.70 5.82
N PHE A 451 7.78 -34.98 5.43
CA PHE A 451 6.57 -34.71 6.20
C PHE A 451 5.83 -35.96 6.65
N ALA A 452 6.46 -37.13 6.55
CA ALA A 452 5.84 -38.43 6.86
C ALA A 452 5.26 -38.51 8.29
N PHE A 453 5.82 -37.74 9.24
CA PHE A 453 5.40 -37.70 10.64
C PHE A 453 4.54 -36.48 10.99
N VAL A 454 4.14 -35.67 10.00
CA VAL A 454 3.32 -34.48 10.21
C VAL A 454 1.84 -34.86 10.11
N GLU A 455 1.10 -34.63 11.18
CA GLU A 455 -0.37 -34.82 11.17
C GLU A 455 -1.07 -33.49 10.94
N PRO A 456 -1.96 -33.38 9.93
CA PRO A 456 -2.68 -32.17 9.65
C PRO A 456 -3.70 -31.82 10.73
N THR A 457 -3.74 -30.57 11.12
CA THR A 457 -4.83 -30.01 11.92
C THR A 457 -6.07 -29.76 11.06
N GLU A 458 -7.20 -29.53 11.70
CA GLU A 458 -8.47 -29.27 11.02
C GLU A 458 -8.36 -28.08 10.06
N CYS A 459 -7.81 -26.94 10.51
CA CYS A 459 -7.66 -25.75 9.64
C CYS A 459 -6.75 -26.03 8.42
N ALA A 460 -5.67 -26.79 8.60
CA ALA A 460 -4.80 -27.19 7.50
C ALA A 460 -5.52 -28.10 6.51
N SER A 461 -6.32 -29.04 7.02
CA SER A 461 -7.16 -29.93 6.19
C SER A 461 -8.21 -29.15 5.40
N MET A 462 -8.86 -28.14 6.00
CA MET A 462 -9.80 -27.28 5.32
C MET A 462 -9.13 -26.46 4.20
N ALA A 463 -7.95 -25.90 4.45
CA ALA A 463 -7.19 -25.16 3.43
C ALA A 463 -6.78 -26.06 2.26
N ALA A 464 -6.27 -27.26 2.57
CA ALA A 464 -5.90 -28.26 1.57
C ALA A 464 -7.11 -28.70 0.73
N LYS A 465 -8.25 -28.98 1.36
CA LYS A 465 -9.49 -29.34 0.67
C LYS A 465 -9.98 -28.23 -0.27
N SER A 466 -9.85 -26.97 0.14
CA SER A 466 -10.17 -25.82 -0.73
C SER A 466 -9.28 -25.82 -1.98
N LEU A 467 -7.96 -26.01 -1.84
CA LEU A 467 -7.02 -26.08 -2.96
C LEU A 467 -7.25 -27.30 -3.85
N ALA A 468 -7.45 -28.48 -3.25
CA ALA A 468 -7.71 -29.74 -3.98
C ALA A 468 -8.98 -29.63 -4.82
N SER A 469 -10.05 -29.04 -4.27
CA SER A 469 -11.30 -28.81 -5.04
C SER A 469 -11.09 -27.86 -6.21
N GLY A 470 -10.18 -26.89 -6.09
CA GLY A 470 -9.76 -26.02 -7.19
C GLY A 470 -9.04 -26.78 -8.28
N ALA A 471 -8.04 -27.57 -7.92
CA ALA A 471 -7.27 -28.40 -8.84
C ALA A 471 -8.18 -29.36 -9.65
N ALA A 472 -9.11 -30.05 -8.97
CA ALA A 472 -10.04 -30.99 -9.59
C ALA A 472 -10.99 -30.33 -10.60
N ASN A 473 -11.34 -29.06 -10.41
CA ASN A 473 -12.28 -28.31 -11.24
C ASN A 473 -11.59 -27.38 -12.26
N GLY A 474 -10.25 -27.37 -12.34
CA GLY A 474 -9.50 -26.46 -13.20
C GLY A 474 -9.64 -24.99 -12.80
N ALA A 475 -9.92 -24.71 -11.52
CA ALA A 475 -10.10 -23.35 -11.01
C ALA A 475 -8.77 -22.57 -11.02
N THR A 476 -8.87 -21.25 -11.22
CA THR A 476 -7.71 -20.37 -11.11
C THR A 476 -7.31 -20.19 -9.65
N SER A 477 -6.12 -20.71 -9.30
CA SER A 477 -5.64 -20.76 -7.91
C SER A 477 -4.32 -20.01 -7.74
N ALA A 478 -4.13 -19.37 -6.56
CA ALA A 478 -2.88 -18.71 -6.21
C ALA A 478 -2.53 -18.89 -4.72
N ILE A 479 -1.23 -18.95 -4.43
CA ILE A 479 -0.67 -18.85 -3.09
C ILE A 479 0.15 -17.58 -3.01
N LEU A 480 -0.23 -16.67 -2.11
CA LEU A 480 0.38 -15.35 -1.97
C LEU A 480 1.20 -15.30 -0.68
N LEU A 481 2.52 -15.13 -0.83
CA LEU A 481 3.46 -14.94 0.27
C LEU A 481 3.57 -13.45 0.58
N GLY A 482 3.24 -13.06 1.82
CA GLY A 482 3.33 -11.67 2.27
C GLY A 482 4.65 -11.31 2.93
N ASN A 483 4.78 -10.05 3.35
CA ASN A 483 6.01 -9.49 3.90
C ASN A 483 6.56 -10.28 5.09
N LEU A 484 5.70 -10.79 5.96
CA LEU A 484 6.12 -11.58 7.11
C LEU A 484 6.74 -12.92 6.68
N ALA A 485 6.15 -13.61 5.70
CA ALA A 485 6.71 -14.86 5.16
C ALA A 485 7.99 -14.63 4.37
N ILE A 486 8.10 -13.51 3.65
CA ILE A 486 9.30 -13.15 2.88
C ILE A 486 10.47 -12.79 3.79
N ASN A 487 10.18 -12.15 4.92
CA ASN A 487 11.17 -11.69 5.89
C ASN A 487 11.46 -12.73 7.01
N ASP A 488 10.81 -13.90 6.99
CA ASP A 488 10.97 -14.96 7.99
C ASP A 488 12.41 -15.50 8.01
N PRO A 489 12.96 -15.88 9.19
CA PRO A 489 14.26 -16.55 9.27
C PRO A 489 14.38 -17.85 8.48
N HIS A 490 13.25 -18.48 8.14
CA HIS A 490 13.15 -19.73 7.40
C HIS A 490 12.43 -19.52 6.04
N ALA A 491 12.54 -18.32 5.45
CA ALA A 491 11.85 -17.97 4.20
C ALA A 491 12.16 -18.93 3.04
N SER A 492 13.37 -19.44 2.94
CA SER A 492 13.78 -20.46 1.94
C SER A 492 12.95 -21.73 2.06
N GLU A 493 12.73 -22.21 3.28
CA GLU A 493 11.93 -23.41 3.55
C GLU A 493 10.45 -23.17 3.27
N LEU A 494 9.90 -22.02 3.72
CA LEU A 494 8.53 -21.60 3.44
C LEU A 494 8.28 -21.58 1.93
N GLN A 495 9.21 -21.03 1.15
CA GLN A 495 9.12 -20.98 -0.29
C GLN A 495 9.16 -22.37 -0.93
N ALA A 496 10.03 -23.29 -0.46
CA ALA A 496 10.13 -24.64 -0.97
C ALA A 496 8.83 -25.44 -0.76
N ILE A 497 8.28 -25.38 0.45
CA ILE A 497 6.99 -26.04 0.77
C ILE A 497 5.86 -25.42 -0.04
N THR A 498 5.81 -24.09 -0.13
CA THR A 498 4.80 -23.37 -0.94
C THR A 498 4.86 -23.78 -2.42
N GLN A 499 6.07 -23.90 -2.98
CA GLN A 499 6.25 -24.34 -4.37
C GLN A 499 5.71 -25.74 -4.58
N TRP A 500 5.97 -26.67 -3.66
CA TRP A 500 5.43 -28.03 -3.74
C TRP A 500 3.88 -28.03 -3.69
N ILE A 501 3.29 -27.29 -2.74
CA ILE A 501 1.83 -27.15 -2.63
C ILE A 501 1.26 -26.58 -3.93
N ALA A 502 1.89 -25.52 -4.46
CA ALA A 502 1.44 -24.86 -5.68
C ALA A 502 1.48 -25.78 -6.91
N GLN A 503 2.59 -26.51 -7.08
CA GLN A 503 2.73 -27.49 -8.17
C GLN A 503 1.68 -28.60 -8.07
N THR A 504 1.46 -29.12 -6.86
CA THR A 504 0.49 -30.17 -6.58
C THR A 504 -0.96 -29.71 -6.79
N ALA A 505 -1.29 -28.47 -6.41
CA ALA A 505 -2.63 -27.90 -6.57
C ALA A 505 -2.87 -27.20 -7.92
N GLY A 506 -1.87 -27.11 -8.80
CA GLY A 506 -1.97 -26.33 -10.03
C GLY A 506 -2.10 -24.82 -9.78
N ALA A 507 -1.60 -24.34 -8.65
CA ALA A 507 -1.72 -22.94 -8.24
C ALA A 507 -0.48 -22.13 -8.68
N ARG A 508 -0.66 -20.81 -8.84
CA ARG A 508 0.44 -19.85 -9.02
C ARG A 508 1.00 -19.42 -7.68
N VAL A 509 2.32 -19.26 -7.59
CA VAL A 509 2.95 -18.61 -6.43
C VAL A 509 3.12 -17.13 -6.74
N GLY A 510 2.73 -16.27 -5.80
CA GLY A 510 2.92 -14.84 -5.89
C GLY A 510 3.61 -14.28 -4.64
N PHE A 511 4.49 -13.31 -4.83
CA PHE A 511 5.11 -12.54 -3.75
C PHE A 511 4.47 -11.17 -3.67
N LEU A 512 3.97 -10.83 -2.48
CA LEU A 512 3.50 -9.49 -2.14
C LEU A 512 4.71 -8.69 -1.66
N THR A 513 5.45 -8.12 -2.59
CA THR A 513 6.71 -7.41 -2.31
C THR A 513 6.46 -6.08 -1.58
N GLU A 514 7.43 -5.63 -0.77
CA GLU A 514 7.23 -4.56 0.21
C GLU A 514 7.09 -3.16 -0.42
N SER A 515 7.97 -2.80 -1.37
CA SER A 515 8.13 -1.43 -1.87
C SER A 515 8.00 -1.33 -3.39
N ALA A 516 7.79 -0.11 -3.88
CA ALA A 516 7.47 0.20 -5.28
C ALA A 516 8.47 -0.35 -6.31
N ASN A 517 9.75 -0.46 -5.97
CA ASN A 517 10.80 -0.92 -6.89
C ASN A 517 11.53 -2.18 -6.39
N THR A 518 10.95 -2.94 -5.48
CA THR A 518 11.57 -4.19 -4.98
C THR A 518 11.91 -5.15 -6.12
N VAL A 519 11.00 -5.31 -7.08
CA VAL A 519 11.23 -6.17 -8.27
C VAL A 519 12.37 -5.62 -9.12
N GLY A 520 12.42 -4.31 -9.36
CA GLY A 520 13.50 -3.64 -10.10
C GLY A 520 14.87 -3.81 -9.44
N ALA A 521 14.92 -3.69 -8.11
CA ALA A 521 16.15 -3.89 -7.34
C ALA A 521 16.67 -5.33 -7.42
N HIS A 522 15.77 -6.33 -7.40
CA HIS A 522 16.13 -7.73 -7.64
C HIS A 522 16.62 -7.96 -9.07
N LEU A 523 15.94 -7.41 -10.08
CA LEU A 523 16.36 -7.52 -11.49
C LEU A 523 17.72 -6.90 -11.74
N LEU A 524 18.05 -5.78 -11.09
CA LEU A 524 19.37 -5.15 -11.13
C LEU A 524 20.41 -5.89 -10.28
N LYS A 525 20.02 -6.91 -9.51
CA LYS A 525 20.90 -7.63 -8.58
C LYS A 525 21.59 -6.67 -7.61
N ALA A 526 20.86 -5.66 -7.11
CA ALA A 526 21.37 -4.63 -6.20
C ALA A 526 21.47 -5.15 -4.75
N HIS A 527 21.99 -6.35 -4.59
CA HIS A 527 22.23 -7.02 -3.31
C HIS A 527 23.43 -7.99 -3.41
N ARG A 528 23.93 -8.41 -2.27
CA ARG A 528 25.12 -9.30 -2.14
C ARG A 528 24.77 -10.79 -2.26
N GLY A 529 23.71 -11.17 -2.93
CA GLY A 529 23.29 -12.58 -3.05
C GLY A 529 22.92 -13.18 -1.70
N ALA A 530 23.44 -14.37 -1.37
CA ALA A 530 23.14 -15.10 -0.15
C ALA A 530 23.66 -14.46 1.16
N ALA A 531 24.54 -13.48 1.08
CA ALA A 531 25.07 -12.76 2.24
C ALA A 531 24.37 -11.41 2.40
N ARG A 532 24.33 -10.91 3.64
CA ARG A 532 24.03 -9.50 3.89
C ARG A 532 25.26 -8.63 3.60
N THR A 533 25.10 -7.31 3.62
CA THR A 533 26.24 -6.38 3.63
C THR A 533 27.23 -6.79 4.71
N ASN A 534 28.53 -6.65 4.36
CA ASN A 534 29.59 -6.94 5.31
C ASN A 534 29.36 -6.15 6.62
N PRO A 535 29.23 -6.82 7.76
CA PRO A 535 29.05 -6.12 9.03
C PRO A 535 30.27 -5.29 9.44
N ASP A 536 31.44 -5.53 8.82
CA ASP A 536 32.69 -4.83 9.12
C ASP A 536 32.98 -3.64 8.16
N ALA A 537 31.99 -3.22 7.38
CA ALA A 537 32.14 -2.05 6.50
C ALA A 537 32.40 -0.78 7.34
N GLN A 538 33.53 -0.12 7.09
CA GLN A 538 33.93 1.09 7.82
C GLN A 538 33.35 2.35 7.22
N ALA A 539 32.96 2.32 5.94
CA ALA A 539 32.21 3.41 5.30
C ALA A 539 30.87 2.91 4.74
N MET A 540 29.83 3.70 4.96
CA MET A 540 28.47 3.39 4.48
C MET A 540 27.91 4.52 3.61
N ILE A 541 27.29 4.15 2.48
CA ILE A 541 26.44 5.04 1.70
C ILE A 541 24.98 4.66 1.98
N LEU A 542 24.23 5.57 2.56
CA LEU A 542 22.80 5.40 2.85
C LEU A 542 21.99 6.21 1.84
N MET A 543 20.96 5.63 1.23
CA MET A 543 20.10 6.35 0.28
C MET A 543 18.62 6.11 0.55
N ASN A 544 17.87 7.21 0.72
CA ASN A 544 16.41 7.18 0.98
C ASN A 544 16.03 6.26 2.14
N LEU A 545 16.86 6.21 3.18
CA LEU A 545 16.75 5.25 4.27
C LEU A 545 16.83 5.96 5.63
N GLU A 546 16.00 5.57 6.55
CA GLU A 546 16.02 5.93 7.97
C GLU A 546 16.47 4.67 8.75
N PRO A 547 17.79 4.45 8.93
CA PRO A 547 18.33 3.12 9.20
C PRO A 547 17.76 2.48 10.47
N HIS A 548 17.58 3.23 11.56
CA HIS A 548 17.05 2.69 12.81
C HIS A 548 15.57 2.28 12.73
N LEU A 549 14.80 2.86 11.81
CA LEU A 549 13.37 2.57 11.65
C LEU A 549 13.08 1.60 10.50
N ASP A 550 13.92 1.63 9.46
CA ASP A 550 13.72 0.80 8.27
C ASP A 550 14.43 -0.55 8.37
N CYS A 551 15.64 -0.59 8.98
CA CYS A 551 16.47 -1.79 8.96
C CYS A 551 16.36 -2.61 10.24
N ALA A 552 16.13 -3.91 10.09
CA ALA A 552 16.15 -4.83 11.23
C ALA A 552 17.56 -4.93 11.87
N ASP A 553 18.62 -4.77 11.07
CA ASP A 553 20.03 -4.97 11.48
C ASP A 553 20.84 -3.66 11.56
N ALA A 554 20.17 -2.51 11.74
CA ALA A 554 20.80 -1.18 11.74
C ALA A 554 22.04 -1.12 12.67
N GLY A 555 21.92 -1.61 13.91
CA GLY A 555 23.02 -1.62 14.87
C GLY A 555 24.22 -2.45 14.41
N ALA A 556 24.01 -3.50 13.63
CA ALA A 556 25.09 -4.37 13.18
C ALA A 556 25.98 -3.70 12.13
N PHE A 557 25.41 -3.00 11.14
CA PHE A 557 26.21 -2.37 10.08
C PHE A 557 26.63 -0.93 10.38
N LEU A 558 25.95 -0.23 11.31
CA LEU A 558 26.33 1.13 11.71
C LEU A 558 27.41 1.17 12.77
N LYS A 559 27.52 0.15 13.64
CA LYS A 559 28.51 0.12 14.71
C LYS A 559 29.97 0.19 14.22
N PRO A 560 30.38 -0.54 13.17
CA PRO A 560 31.74 -0.46 12.63
C PRO A 560 31.92 0.71 11.68
N ALA A 561 30.84 1.39 11.22
CA ALA A 561 30.92 2.46 10.24
C ALA A 561 31.48 3.74 10.88
N GLU A 562 32.71 4.08 10.54
CA GLU A 562 33.41 5.30 10.97
C GLU A 562 33.03 6.50 10.10
N PHE A 563 32.60 6.26 8.86
CA PHE A 563 32.27 7.29 7.89
C PHE A 563 30.94 6.95 7.19
N VAL A 564 29.95 7.84 7.29
CA VAL A 564 28.63 7.63 6.72
C VAL A 564 28.22 8.79 5.83
N VAL A 565 28.01 8.53 4.54
CA VAL A 565 27.45 9.46 3.56
C VAL A 565 25.97 9.13 3.38
N ALA A 566 25.07 10.07 3.73
CA ALA A 566 23.64 9.88 3.63
C ALA A 566 23.03 10.77 2.53
N LEU A 567 22.41 10.15 1.53
CA LEU A 567 21.60 10.79 0.50
C LEU A 567 20.13 10.72 0.99
N THR A 568 19.62 11.81 1.52
CA THR A 568 18.32 11.81 2.22
C THR A 568 17.53 13.09 1.95
N PRO A 569 16.19 13.00 1.84
CA PRO A 569 15.33 14.17 1.82
C PRO A 569 15.05 14.77 3.22
N TYR A 570 15.41 14.07 4.32
CA TYR A 570 15.08 14.49 5.69
C TYR A 570 16.33 14.48 6.59
N ARG A 571 16.46 15.53 7.39
CA ARG A 571 17.59 15.69 8.30
C ARG A 571 17.56 14.70 9.45
N SER A 572 16.45 14.62 10.16
CA SER A 572 16.31 13.77 11.36
C SER A 572 16.49 12.28 11.07
N ALA A 573 16.24 11.86 9.82
CA ALA A 573 16.34 10.46 9.40
C ALA A 573 17.73 9.84 9.65
N VAL A 574 18.79 10.64 9.56
CA VAL A 574 20.17 10.17 9.61
C VAL A 574 21.09 11.02 10.51
N GLU A 575 20.56 12.04 11.20
CA GLU A 575 21.34 13.01 12.00
C GLU A 575 22.22 12.34 13.06
N SER A 576 21.75 11.23 13.64
CA SER A 576 22.49 10.49 14.67
C SER A 576 23.66 9.66 14.12
N VAL A 577 23.62 9.28 12.84
CA VAL A 577 24.55 8.28 12.26
C VAL A 577 25.42 8.84 11.14
N ALA A 578 24.98 9.87 10.41
CA ALA A 578 25.70 10.40 9.27
C ALA A 578 26.90 11.25 9.67
N THR A 579 27.92 11.26 8.78
CA THR A 579 29.06 12.19 8.78
C THR A 579 28.84 13.30 7.76
N VAL A 580 28.26 12.94 6.60
CA VAL A 580 27.89 13.86 5.52
C VAL A 580 26.43 13.62 5.17
N MET A 581 25.63 14.68 5.13
CA MET A 581 24.24 14.65 4.62
C MET A 581 24.15 15.41 3.30
N LEU A 582 23.66 14.73 2.28
CA LEU A 582 23.45 15.27 0.93
C LEU A 582 21.95 15.31 0.65
N PRO A 583 21.36 16.51 0.45
CA PRO A 583 19.93 16.67 0.23
C PRO A 583 19.51 16.10 -1.12
N VAL A 584 18.68 15.05 -1.11
CA VAL A 584 18.14 14.47 -2.33
C VAL A 584 16.65 14.71 -2.48
N ALA A 585 16.22 14.78 -3.72
CA ALA A 585 14.83 15.01 -4.10
C ALA A 585 13.99 13.74 -3.89
N PRO A 586 12.86 13.77 -3.17
CA PRO A 586 11.92 12.65 -3.09
C PRO A 586 11.20 12.44 -4.43
N PHE A 587 10.40 11.38 -4.54
CA PHE A 587 9.72 10.97 -5.78
C PHE A 587 8.91 12.09 -6.46
N SER A 588 8.37 13.03 -5.69
CA SER A 588 7.62 14.18 -6.21
C SER A 588 8.49 15.23 -6.92
N GLU A 589 9.77 15.24 -6.65
CA GLU A 589 10.76 16.26 -7.08
C GLU A 589 11.81 15.70 -8.07
N THR A 590 11.78 14.39 -8.34
CA THR A 590 12.71 13.70 -9.26
C THR A 590 11.94 12.95 -10.33
N PRO A 591 12.45 12.87 -11.57
CA PRO A 591 11.94 11.92 -12.54
C PRO A 591 12.46 10.51 -12.20
N GLY A 592 11.72 9.48 -12.54
CA GLY A 592 12.16 8.12 -12.31
C GLY A 592 11.21 7.05 -12.85
N SER A 593 11.55 5.81 -12.53
CA SER A 593 10.75 4.63 -12.87
C SER A 593 10.68 3.67 -11.70
N PHE A 594 9.56 2.91 -11.63
CA PHE A 594 9.43 1.74 -10.75
C PHE A 594 9.06 0.51 -11.57
N ILE A 595 9.53 -0.67 -11.16
CA ILE A 595 9.05 -1.95 -11.64
C ILE A 595 8.21 -2.56 -10.51
N SER A 596 6.88 -2.51 -10.69
CA SER A 596 5.90 -2.92 -9.69
C SER A 596 5.91 -4.43 -9.41
N ALA A 597 5.13 -4.86 -8.40
CA ALA A 597 4.99 -6.27 -8.02
C ALA A 597 4.58 -7.19 -9.20
N GLU A 598 3.83 -6.68 -10.19
CA GLU A 598 3.46 -7.45 -11.38
C GLU A 598 4.52 -7.44 -12.50
N GLY A 599 5.70 -6.84 -12.26
CA GLY A 599 6.76 -6.69 -13.26
C GLY A 599 6.54 -5.55 -14.25
N ARG A 600 5.60 -4.64 -14.01
CA ARG A 600 5.27 -3.52 -14.89
C ARG A 600 6.22 -2.36 -14.65
N LEU A 601 6.92 -1.94 -15.69
CA LEU A 601 7.68 -0.68 -15.69
C LEU A 601 6.72 0.51 -15.82
N GLN A 602 6.78 1.43 -14.86
CA GLN A 602 6.01 2.67 -14.88
C GLN A 602 6.95 3.85 -14.65
N THR A 603 6.85 4.87 -15.51
CA THR A 603 7.69 6.06 -15.49
C THR A 603 6.89 7.27 -15.03
N PHE A 604 7.54 8.20 -14.36
CA PHE A 604 6.96 9.46 -13.91
C PHE A 604 7.93 10.62 -14.01
N ASN A 605 7.39 11.81 -14.07
CA ASN A 605 8.15 13.07 -14.09
C ASN A 605 7.98 13.79 -12.73
N PRO A 606 8.89 14.70 -12.38
CA PRO A 606 8.74 15.51 -11.18
C PRO A 606 7.47 16.36 -11.26
N VAL A 607 6.76 16.44 -10.15
CA VAL A 607 5.53 17.23 -10.05
C VAL A 607 5.79 18.62 -9.48
N VAL A 608 6.87 18.79 -8.72
CA VAL A 608 7.39 20.06 -8.21
C VAL A 608 8.90 20.14 -8.44
N LYS A 609 9.47 21.33 -8.33
CA LYS A 609 10.92 21.52 -8.34
C LYS A 609 11.50 21.07 -7.01
N PRO A 610 12.75 20.57 -6.97
CA PRO A 610 13.44 20.27 -5.73
C PRO A 610 13.45 21.44 -4.74
N LEU A 611 13.28 21.13 -3.47
CA LEU A 611 13.26 22.11 -2.40
C LEU A 611 14.69 22.57 -2.02
N GLY A 612 14.89 23.86 -1.92
CA GLY A 612 16.21 24.44 -1.57
C GLY A 612 17.29 24.04 -2.56
N GLN A 613 18.37 23.45 -2.06
CA GLN A 613 19.50 22.97 -2.85
C GLN A 613 19.43 21.45 -3.15
N ALA A 614 18.31 20.77 -2.82
CA ALA A 614 18.15 19.34 -3.07
C ALA A 614 18.32 19.01 -4.57
N ARG A 615 18.87 17.83 -4.86
CA ARG A 615 19.11 17.35 -6.22
C ARG A 615 18.57 15.92 -6.38
N PRO A 616 18.15 15.51 -7.59
CA PRO A 616 17.89 14.11 -7.87
C PRO A 616 19.07 13.22 -7.46
N ALA A 617 18.83 12.13 -6.74
CA ALA A 617 19.91 11.31 -6.17
C ALA A 617 20.82 10.73 -7.26
N TRP A 618 20.30 10.39 -8.46
CA TRP A 618 21.14 9.92 -9.56
C TRP A 618 22.20 10.95 -9.99
N LYS A 619 21.92 12.27 -9.92
CA LYS A 619 22.90 13.33 -10.19
C LYS A 619 23.95 13.42 -9.09
N VAL A 620 23.54 13.27 -7.83
CA VAL A 620 24.47 13.26 -6.68
C VAL A 620 25.41 12.06 -6.77
N LEU A 621 24.89 10.87 -7.09
CA LEU A 621 25.68 9.66 -7.29
C LEU A 621 26.68 9.80 -8.46
N ARG A 622 26.28 10.46 -9.56
CA ARG A 622 27.19 10.82 -10.65
C ARG A 622 28.34 11.68 -10.14
N MET A 623 28.08 12.74 -9.38
CA MET A 623 29.10 13.62 -8.85
C MET A 623 30.04 12.92 -7.85
N ILE A 624 29.56 12.00 -7.05
CA ILE A 624 30.41 11.15 -6.20
C ILE A 624 31.30 10.26 -7.07
N ALA A 625 30.76 9.68 -8.14
CA ALA A 625 31.51 8.86 -9.08
C ALA A 625 32.62 9.65 -9.79
N ASP A 626 32.33 10.87 -10.25
CA ASP A 626 33.32 11.77 -10.88
C ASP A 626 34.49 12.06 -9.92
N GLY A 627 34.17 12.38 -8.65
CA GLY A 627 35.20 12.63 -7.63
C GLY A 627 35.99 11.38 -7.23
N ALA A 628 35.44 10.19 -7.44
CA ALA A 628 36.11 8.90 -7.26
C ALA A 628 36.83 8.40 -8.55
N ASN A 629 36.86 9.17 -9.63
CA ASN A 629 37.38 8.81 -10.95
C ASN A 629 36.68 7.57 -11.58
N VAL A 630 35.39 7.41 -11.36
CA VAL A 630 34.58 6.32 -11.91
C VAL A 630 33.79 6.81 -13.13
N SER A 631 34.38 6.68 -14.33
CA SER A 631 33.75 7.12 -15.58
C SER A 631 32.52 6.33 -16.02
N ALA A 632 32.26 5.17 -15.40
CA ALA A 632 31.15 4.29 -15.76
C ALA A 632 29.75 4.86 -15.46
N LEU A 633 29.65 6.00 -14.74
CA LEU A 633 28.41 6.65 -14.34
C LEU A 633 28.21 8.03 -14.98
N ASP A 634 28.98 8.36 -16.03
CA ASP A 634 28.86 9.64 -16.72
C ASP A 634 27.64 9.64 -17.68
N PHE A 635 26.48 9.96 -17.15
CA PHE A 635 25.20 10.05 -17.87
C PHE A 635 24.70 11.50 -17.88
N ASP A 636 24.27 11.99 -19.05
CA ASP A 636 23.79 13.36 -19.21
C ASP A 636 22.32 13.53 -18.87
N SER A 637 21.53 12.46 -18.92
CA SER A 637 20.09 12.50 -18.69
C SER A 637 19.57 11.27 -17.93
N ILE A 638 18.40 11.41 -17.30
CA ILE A 638 17.72 10.30 -16.62
C ILE A 638 17.30 9.21 -17.62
N GLU A 639 16.98 9.58 -18.85
CA GLU A 639 16.64 8.66 -19.94
C GLU A 639 17.85 7.79 -20.30
N ALA A 640 19.05 8.35 -20.34
CA ALA A 640 20.28 7.61 -20.57
C ALA A 640 20.55 6.62 -19.43
N VAL A 641 20.34 7.03 -18.17
CA VAL A 641 20.44 6.14 -17.00
C VAL A 641 19.40 5.00 -17.10
N ARG A 642 18.15 5.32 -17.45
CA ARG A 642 17.08 4.34 -17.62
C ARG A 642 17.41 3.33 -18.72
N ILE A 643 17.86 3.79 -19.86
CA ILE A 643 18.26 2.92 -20.98
C ILE A 643 19.37 1.97 -20.53
N ALA A 644 20.38 2.46 -19.82
CA ALA A 644 21.47 1.63 -19.30
C ALA A 644 20.98 0.61 -18.24
N ALA A 645 20.09 1.03 -17.34
CA ALA A 645 19.49 0.14 -16.35
C ALA A 645 18.67 -0.99 -17.02
N LEU A 646 17.84 -0.64 -18.01
CA LEU A 646 17.04 -1.63 -18.76
C LEU A 646 17.94 -2.53 -19.64
N ALA A 647 19.03 -2.02 -20.19
CA ALA A 647 20.00 -2.83 -20.91
C ALA A 647 20.70 -3.87 -20.00
N GLN A 648 20.98 -3.51 -18.74
CA GLN A 648 21.51 -4.45 -17.74
C GLN A 648 20.47 -5.52 -17.36
N ILE A 649 19.21 -5.15 -17.21
CA ILE A 649 18.12 -6.07 -16.88
C ILE A 649 17.81 -7.02 -18.06
N GLY A 650 17.86 -6.51 -19.29
CA GLY A 650 17.39 -7.22 -20.47
C GLY A 650 15.86 -7.27 -20.55
N ASN A 651 15.31 -8.45 -20.83
CA ASN A 651 13.85 -8.62 -20.84
C ASN A 651 13.32 -8.81 -19.41
N ILE A 652 12.46 -7.91 -18.98
CA ILE A 652 11.88 -7.93 -17.63
C ILE A 652 11.13 -9.26 -17.39
N GLU A 653 10.26 -9.67 -18.31
CA GLU A 653 9.42 -10.86 -18.14
C GLU A 653 10.26 -12.13 -17.96
N SER A 654 11.35 -12.27 -18.71
CA SER A 654 12.26 -13.43 -18.59
C SER A 654 13.08 -13.40 -17.30
N GLY A 655 13.25 -12.23 -16.68
CA GLY A 655 13.92 -12.07 -15.41
C GLY A 655 13.05 -12.38 -14.20
N LEU A 656 11.72 -12.47 -14.37
CA LEU A 656 10.76 -12.75 -13.30
C LEU A 656 10.61 -14.26 -13.08
N SER A 657 10.80 -14.73 -11.84
CA SER A 657 10.52 -16.13 -11.50
C SER A 657 10.28 -16.28 -10.00
N ASN A 658 9.22 -17.00 -9.65
CA ASN A 658 8.89 -17.39 -8.28
C ASN A 658 9.34 -18.81 -7.93
N GLN A 659 10.11 -19.44 -8.83
CA GLN A 659 10.65 -20.79 -8.61
C GLN A 659 11.86 -20.73 -7.69
N THR A 660 11.97 -21.74 -6.81
CA THR A 660 13.13 -21.92 -5.92
C THR A 660 13.78 -23.28 -6.14
N ARG A 661 15.09 -23.35 -5.91
CA ARG A 661 15.88 -24.57 -5.84
C ARG A 661 16.10 -25.03 -4.41
N ALA A 662 15.56 -24.31 -3.44
CA ALA A 662 15.62 -24.70 -2.03
C ALA A 662 14.95 -26.06 -1.85
N GLN A 663 15.58 -26.91 -1.05
CA GLN A 663 15.03 -28.22 -0.72
C GLN A 663 14.08 -28.10 0.49
N MET A 664 13.05 -28.90 0.50
CA MET A 664 12.21 -29.07 1.68
C MET A 664 13.00 -29.81 2.74
N SER A 665 12.88 -29.36 3.98
CA SER A 665 13.40 -30.03 5.17
C SER A 665 12.24 -30.45 6.08
N SER A 666 12.50 -31.34 7.01
CA SER A 666 11.51 -31.64 8.05
C SER A 666 11.34 -30.39 8.94
N PRO A 667 10.11 -29.91 9.14
CA PRO A 667 9.90 -28.74 9.99
C PRO A 667 10.37 -29.02 11.42
N ILE A 668 11.23 -28.16 11.93
CA ILE A 668 11.78 -28.28 13.26
C ILE A 668 10.75 -27.77 14.26
N ASP A 669 10.34 -28.63 15.20
CA ASP A 669 9.62 -28.17 16.37
C ASP A 669 10.62 -27.46 17.29
N LEU A 670 10.58 -26.14 17.31
CA LEU A 670 11.31 -25.40 18.32
C LEU A 670 10.73 -25.75 19.71
N PRO A 671 11.53 -26.19 20.67
CA PRO A 671 11.05 -26.48 22.01
C PRO A 671 10.41 -25.23 22.58
N ASN A 672 9.33 -25.40 23.34
CA ASN A 672 8.74 -24.31 24.12
C ASN A 672 9.86 -23.70 24.98
N GLY A 673 10.30 -22.50 24.63
CA GLY A 673 11.36 -21.78 25.33
C GLY A 673 11.01 -21.54 26.81
N ASN A 674 11.94 -20.94 27.55
CA ASN A 674 11.69 -20.47 28.90
C ASN A 674 10.35 -19.70 28.95
N LYS A 675 9.51 -19.93 29.96
CA LYS A 675 8.19 -19.26 30.09
C LYS A 675 8.22 -17.74 29.94
N LYS A 676 9.36 -17.10 30.21
CA LYS A 676 9.57 -15.65 30.06
C LYS A 676 10.01 -15.20 28.67
N THR A 677 10.32 -16.12 27.74
CA THR A 677 10.72 -15.77 26.36
C THR A 677 9.55 -15.99 25.43
N LEU A 678 9.12 -14.91 24.76
CA LEU A 678 8.02 -14.89 23.82
C LEU A 678 8.55 -14.76 22.39
N GLU A 679 7.87 -15.40 21.43
CA GLU A 679 8.13 -15.17 20.02
C GLU A 679 7.66 -13.77 19.63
N HIS A 680 8.50 -13.03 18.93
CA HIS A 680 8.22 -11.65 18.55
C HIS A 680 7.54 -11.59 17.18
N ILE A 681 6.34 -11.06 17.13
CA ILE A 681 5.62 -10.73 15.91
C ILE A 681 5.91 -9.27 15.56
N VAL A 682 6.73 -9.08 14.52
CA VAL A 682 7.13 -7.77 14.03
C VAL A 682 6.13 -7.28 12.99
N GLU A 683 5.47 -6.17 13.26
CA GLU A 683 4.55 -5.52 12.34
C GLU A 683 5.08 -4.13 11.99
N VAL A 684 5.04 -3.77 10.71
CA VAL A 684 5.29 -2.40 10.27
C VAL A 684 3.95 -1.73 10.03
N PRO A 685 3.55 -0.73 10.86
CA PRO A 685 2.28 -0.04 10.68
C PRO A 685 2.19 0.61 9.30
N ILE A 686 0.98 0.64 8.73
CA ILE A 686 0.73 1.14 7.36
C ILE A 686 1.25 2.58 7.15
N HIS A 687 1.23 3.42 8.19
CA HIS A 687 1.67 4.82 8.14
C HIS A 687 3.13 5.01 8.59
N SER A 688 3.87 3.91 8.81
CA SER A 688 5.28 3.92 9.21
C SER A 688 6.21 3.21 8.21
N VAL A 689 5.73 2.90 7.01
CA VAL A 689 6.46 2.09 6.01
C VAL A 689 7.69 2.79 5.43
N ASP A 690 7.69 4.12 5.36
CA ASP A 690 8.80 4.92 4.84
C ASP A 690 8.87 6.31 5.50
N MET A 691 9.96 7.03 5.19
CA MET A 691 10.25 8.33 5.80
C MET A 691 9.26 9.45 5.41
N VAL A 692 8.55 9.32 4.29
CA VAL A 692 7.54 10.30 3.85
C VAL A 692 6.26 10.13 4.65
N THR A 693 5.78 8.89 4.76
CA THR A 693 4.56 8.56 5.52
C THR A 693 4.70 8.87 6.99
N ARG A 694 5.88 8.60 7.59
CA ARG A 694 6.18 8.94 9.00
C ARG A 694 6.10 10.43 9.33
N ARG A 695 6.18 11.31 8.34
CA ARG A 695 6.12 12.77 8.50
C ARG A 695 4.80 13.40 8.03
N ALA A 696 3.81 12.58 7.67
CA ALA A 696 2.47 13.04 7.30
C ALA A 696 1.58 13.14 8.56
N LEU A 697 1.36 14.35 9.04
CA LEU A 697 0.73 14.61 10.35
C LEU A 697 -0.64 13.94 10.48
N ALA A 698 -1.51 14.11 9.50
CA ALA A 698 -2.85 13.52 9.55
C ALA A 698 -2.82 11.98 9.62
N LEU A 699 -1.84 11.34 8.95
CA LEU A 699 -1.65 9.90 9.04
C LEU A 699 -1.17 9.46 10.42
N GLN A 700 -0.32 10.28 11.07
CA GLN A 700 0.21 9.97 12.39
C GLN A 700 -0.83 10.18 13.52
N GLU A 701 -1.96 10.83 13.25
CA GLU A 701 -3.09 10.98 14.19
C GLU A 701 -4.11 9.82 14.09
N THR A 702 -3.94 8.89 13.14
CA THR A 702 -4.83 7.73 13.00
C THR A 702 -4.54 6.65 14.03
N ALA A 703 -5.51 5.77 14.27
CA ALA A 703 -5.33 4.60 15.14
C ALA A 703 -4.20 3.67 14.68
N ASP A 704 -3.96 3.58 13.36
CA ASP A 704 -2.90 2.77 12.75
C ASP A 704 -1.48 3.30 13.00
N ALA A 705 -1.33 4.54 13.46
CA ALA A 705 -0.06 5.15 13.83
C ALA A 705 0.14 5.27 15.35
N ALA A 706 -0.70 4.62 16.15
CA ALA A 706 -0.60 4.64 17.59
C ALA A 706 0.78 4.16 18.08
N ALA A 707 1.26 4.74 19.18
CA ALA A 707 2.54 4.37 19.79
C ALA A 707 2.60 2.87 20.10
N PRO A 708 3.77 2.22 19.92
CA PRO A 708 3.94 0.80 20.17
C PRO A 708 3.54 0.37 21.58
N SER A 709 2.88 -0.78 21.66
CA SER A 709 2.56 -1.48 22.89
C SER A 709 2.90 -2.96 22.72
N ALA A 710 3.15 -3.65 23.82
CA ALA A 710 3.38 -5.09 23.82
C ALA A 710 2.03 -5.80 23.94
N ARG A 711 1.50 -6.26 22.81
CA ARG A 711 0.19 -6.92 22.72
C ARG A 711 0.33 -8.42 22.89
N MET A 712 -0.43 -9.01 23.82
CA MET A 712 -0.33 -10.42 24.16
C MET A 712 -1.71 -11.02 24.45
N HIS A 713 -1.83 -12.33 24.21
CA HIS A 713 -3.03 -13.09 24.58
C HIS A 713 -3.22 -13.10 26.12
N ALA A 714 -4.46 -13.14 26.58
CA ALA A 714 -4.79 -13.17 28.01
C ALA A 714 -4.08 -14.28 28.77
N ASP A 715 -3.99 -15.49 28.20
CA ASP A 715 -3.30 -16.62 28.83
C ASP A 715 -1.77 -16.42 28.91
N THR A 716 -1.20 -15.68 27.97
CA THR A 716 0.22 -15.32 28.01
C THR A 716 0.49 -14.33 29.14
N LEU A 717 -0.38 -13.33 29.29
CA LEU A 717 -0.32 -12.37 30.40
C LEU A 717 -0.44 -13.09 31.75
N ALA A 718 -1.42 -13.98 31.91
CA ALA A 718 -1.61 -14.76 33.13
C ALA A 718 -0.39 -15.64 33.45
N ALA A 719 0.22 -16.30 32.45
CA ALA A 719 1.39 -17.14 32.63
C ALA A 719 2.64 -16.36 33.05
N LEU A 720 2.70 -15.07 32.72
CA LEU A 720 3.78 -14.16 33.09
C LEU A 720 3.48 -13.33 34.34
N ASN A 721 2.29 -13.44 34.94
CA ASN A 721 1.78 -12.59 36.01
C ASN A 721 1.79 -11.08 35.66
N LEU A 722 1.43 -10.73 34.41
CA LEU A 722 1.35 -9.36 33.93
C LEU A 722 -0.11 -8.90 33.86
N VAL A 723 -0.32 -7.61 34.08
CA VAL A 723 -1.65 -6.98 33.97
C VAL A 723 -1.66 -6.00 32.80
N ALA A 724 -2.75 -5.98 32.03
CA ALA A 724 -2.92 -5.00 30.96
C ALA A 724 -2.94 -3.58 31.54
N GLY A 725 -2.21 -2.68 30.89
CA GLY A 725 -2.00 -1.30 31.34
C GLY A 725 -0.68 -1.06 32.09
N GLU A 726 -0.04 -2.10 32.59
CA GLU A 726 1.30 -1.99 33.20
C GLU A 726 2.37 -1.75 32.13
N ILE A 727 3.50 -1.19 32.56
CA ILE A 727 4.70 -1.05 31.72
C ILE A 727 5.61 -2.22 32.06
N ALA A 728 6.09 -2.94 31.05
CA ALA A 728 7.10 -4.00 31.24
C ALA A 728 8.35 -3.73 30.41
N THR A 729 9.48 -4.26 30.85
CA THR A 729 10.73 -4.24 30.10
C THR A 729 10.79 -5.44 29.17
N LEU A 730 10.88 -5.19 27.85
CA LEU A 730 11.07 -6.20 26.83
C LEU A 730 12.51 -6.15 26.35
N ARG A 731 13.21 -7.26 26.45
CA ARG A 731 14.62 -7.39 26.08
C ARG A 731 14.78 -8.31 24.88
N GLY A 732 15.31 -7.77 23.79
CA GLY A 732 15.77 -8.50 22.61
C GLY A 732 17.30 -8.66 22.59
N THR A 733 17.81 -9.17 21.47
CA THR A 733 19.26 -9.38 21.26
C THR A 733 20.08 -8.09 21.20
N SER A 734 19.47 -6.99 20.71
CA SER A 734 20.16 -5.71 20.49
C SER A 734 19.93 -4.68 21.61
N GLY A 735 19.05 -4.96 22.57
CA GLY A 735 18.74 -4.05 23.68
C GLY A 735 17.40 -4.32 24.34
N ALA A 736 16.96 -3.38 25.17
CA ALA A 736 15.70 -3.46 25.90
C ALA A 736 14.91 -2.16 25.80
N VAL A 737 13.58 -2.27 25.85
CA VAL A 737 12.63 -1.14 25.84
C VAL A 737 11.56 -1.34 26.89
N GLN A 738 10.98 -0.26 27.35
CA GLN A 738 9.80 -0.25 28.22
C GLN A 738 8.57 0.09 27.39
N LEU A 739 7.58 -0.80 27.38
CA LEU A 739 6.33 -0.62 26.65
C LEU A 739 5.12 -0.93 27.52
N PRO A 740 3.99 -0.26 27.29
CA PRO A 740 2.72 -0.61 27.93
C PRO A 740 2.26 -1.99 27.43
N ILE A 741 1.76 -2.79 28.35
CA ILE A 741 1.18 -4.11 28.08
C ILE A 741 -0.26 -3.95 27.66
N MET A 742 -0.66 -4.59 26.56
CA MET A 742 -2.05 -4.64 26.13
C MET A 742 -2.50 -6.10 25.94
N MET A 743 -3.73 -6.37 26.36
CA MET A 743 -4.38 -7.63 26.06
C MET A 743 -4.90 -7.60 24.62
N ASP A 744 -4.57 -8.63 23.85
CA ASP A 744 -4.98 -8.76 22.46
C ASP A 744 -5.28 -10.24 22.13
N ALA A 745 -6.55 -10.56 21.96
CA ALA A 745 -6.99 -11.92 21.66
C ALA A 745 -6.56 -12.41 20.26
N SER A 746 -6.15 -11.50 19.37
CA SER A 746 -5.68 -11.85 18.01
C SER A 746 -4.28 -12.48 18.04
N VAL A 747 -3.51 -12.26 19.10
CA VAL A 747 -2.12 -12.75 19.23
C VAL A 747 -2.12 -14.18 19.77
N PRO A 748 -1.40 -15.14 19.17
CA PRO A 748 -1.33 -16.49 19.66
C PRO A 748 -0.60 -16.58 21.01
N ARG A 749 -0.92 -17.62 21.80
CA ARG A 749 -0.25 -17.89 23.10
C ARG A 749 1.25 -18.07 22.92
N GLY A 750 2.05 -17.46 23.80
CA GLY A 750 3.50 -17.54 23.76
C GLY A 750 4.16 -16.62 22.73
N ALA A 751 3.40 -15.70 22.15
CA ALA A 751 3.90 -14.64 21.29
C ALA A 751 3.55 -13.25 21.85
N VAL A 752 4.29 -12.25 21.37
CA VAL A 752 4.03 -10.84 21.61
C VAL A 752 4.10 -10.08 20.28
N ARG A 753 3.10 -9.25 20.00
CA ARG A 753 3.04 -8.36 18.83
C ARG A 753 3.50 -6.97 19.23
N ILE A 754 4.50 -6.43 18.54
CA ILE A 754 5.04 -5.07 18.76
C ILE A 754 5.20 -4.40 17.40
N ALA A 755 4.68 -3.18 17.29
CA ALA A 755 4.86 -2.36 16.09
C ALA A 755 6.34 -1.97 15.94
N ALA A 756 6.92 -2.23 14.77
CA ALA A 756 8.26 -1.79 14.37
C ALA A 756 8.23 -0.38 13.75
N ALA A 757 9.36 0.09 13.26
CA ALA A 757 9.51 1.39 12.59
C ALA A 757 9.08 2.59 13.47
N HIS A 758 9.22 2.47 14.77
CA HIS A 758 9.00 3.53 15.75
C HIS A 758 10.20 3.64 16.70
N HIS A 759 10.55 4.85 17.11
CA HIS A 759 11.75 5.09 17.94
C HIS A 759 11.75 4.30 19.25
N SER A 760 10.59 4.12 19.89
CA SER A 760 10.48 3.38 21.17
C SER A 760 10.61 1.85 21.02
N SER A 761 10.51 1.29 19.81
CA SER A 761 10.58 -0.17 19.59
C SER A 761 11.68 -0.61 18.64
N ALA A 762 12.36 0.33 17.99
CA ALA A 762 13.35 0.08 16.93
C ALA A 762 14.45 -0.90 17.33
N VAL A 763 14.91 -0.86 18.58
CA VAL A 763 15.98 -1.75 19.09
C VAL A 763 15.55 -3.24 19.11
N LEU A 764 14.25 -3.53 19.06
CA LEU A 764 13.71 -4.89 19.00
C LEU A 764 13.50 -5.42 17.58
N ALA A 765 13.69 -4.59 16.53
CA ALA A 765 13.31 -4.91 15.15
C ALA A 765 13.96 -6.19 14.59
N ALA A 766 15.18 -6.53 15.03
CA ALA A 766 15.90 -7.76 14.63
C ALA A 766 15.58 -8.98 15.49
N ALA A 767 14.88 -8.82 16.61
CA ALA A 767 14.68 -9.89 17.57
C ALA A 767 13.54 -10.82 17.11
N SER A 768 13.82 -12.11 16.88
CA SER A 768 12.80 -13.13 16.66
C SER A 768 12.07 -13.54 17.94
N SER A 769 12.67 -13.25 19.10
CA SER A 769 12.08 -13.48 20.41
C SER A 769 12.50 -12.39 21.41
N VAL A 770 11.67 -12.14 22.39
CA VAL A 770 11.94 -11.18 23.46
C VAL A 770 11.68 -11.81 24.82
N THR A 771 12.49 -11.42 25.81
CA THR A 771 12.27 -11.77 27.20
C THR A 771 11.52 -10.63 27.89
N VAL A 772 10.51 -10.98 28.68
CA VAL A 772 9.70 -10.02 29.41
C VAL A 772 10.14 -10.01 30.89
N GLU A 773 10.48 -8.83 31.39
CA GLU A 773 10.86 -8.54 32.75
C GLU A 773 9.82 -7.62 33.39
N HIS A 774 9.46 -7.93 34.64
CA HIS A 774 8.60 -7.02 35.42
C HIS A 774 9.31 -5.68 35.65
N PRO A 775 8.59 -4.59 35.88
CA PRO A 775 9.14 -3.26 36.16
C PRO A 775 10.09 -3.26 37.33
#